data_088b234a8c94b1301fc6b82f27c63bed
#
_entry.id   088b234a8c94b1301fc6b82f27c63bed
#
_cell.length_a   1.000
_cell.length_b   1.000
_cell.length_c   1.000
_cell.angle_alpha   90.00
_cell.angle_beta   90.00
_cell.angle_gamma   90.00
#
_symmetry.space_group_name_H-M   'P 1'
#
loop_
_entity.id
_entity.type
_entity.pdbx_description
1 polymer ?
#
loop_
_entity_poly.entity_id
_entity_poly.type
_entity_poly.pdbx_seq_one_letter_code
_entity_poly.pdbx_strand_id
1 'polypeptide(L)'
;MMMEAEEKGKIEVFGARVHNLKNVDVEIPHDSLTVITGLSGSGKSSLAFDTIFAEGQRRYLETFSTYARNFLGGMERPDVDKITGLSPVISIEQKTTNKNPRSTVGTTTEIYDYLRLLYSRAADAYSYLSGEKMVKYTEEKILELLLDAYDGKRIYILAPLVKNRKGHYKELFEQMMRKGYLNVRIDGELCEMSRGMMLERYKNHDIEVVIDKLAVDAKDTQRLKQSLATALSQGDGLVMIMEMPSGEVRHYSKRLMCPVTGLAYKEPDPHNFSFNSPQGFCPKCKGLGVISSVDVDKVVPDRTLSVYDGALAPLGKYRRSSIFQQIEAVLARYDADLKTPVNELPDEALDEILYGSPVPLKLNSSSEMFYDSISTYDGLVKYIQLQKETSTSAKELRWAEQFSMMQTCPECGGARLNKEALHYRLAGKNISELASMDIIALNEWLEQLDESLTDKQRAIAGEIVKEVKTRIGFLLDVGLGYLSLNRSSVSLSGGEGQRIRLATQVGSQLVNVFYILDEPSIGLHPRDNDRLISSLKSLRDIGNTVIVVEHDRDIMLASDYIIDLGPKAGRKGGEIVFAGTPEEMLKGDTMTARFLNGKEKIEVPAVRRPGNGEFIRIKGACGNNLKNVDVEFPLGKLICVTGVSGGGKSSLINDTLQPILAKHFYRALREPLPYASIEGIEHIDKIVDVDQSPLGRTPRSNPATYTGVFADIRNLFVDLPEAKIRGYKAGRFSFNVTGGRCEACSGNGYKTLEMNFLPDVMVPCEVCHGKRYNRETLEVRYKGKSIADVLDMTINMAVEFFENVPTILNKIKVLQDVGLGYIKLGQPSTTLSGGESQRVKLATELAKRDTGKTLYLLDEPTTGLHFEDIRVLMNVINRLVDKGNTVVIIEHNLDVIKMADYIIDMGPEGGRDGGVVMATGTPEEVAAKGVGHTAKYLKEELER
;
A
#
# COMPACT_ATOMS: atom_id res chain seq x y z
N MET A 1 -36.52 -20.93 40.00
CA MET A 1 -36.25 -19.52 39.89
C MET A 1 -35.73 -19.34 38.49
N MET A 2 -36.58 -19.00 37.55
CA MET A 2 -36.22 -18.55 36.24
C MET A 2 -35.55 -17.17 36.41
N MET A 3 -34.29 -17.03 36.07
CA MET A 3 -33.68 -15.70 35.93
C MET A 3 -34.43 -15.01 34.80
N GLU A 4 -35.12 -13.93 35.09
CA GLU A 4 -35.63 -12.99 34.10
C GLU A 4 -34.43 -12.58 33.24
N ALA A 5 -34.53 -12.78 31.91
CA ALA A 5 -33.57 -12.24 30.99
C ALA A 5 -33.66 -10.72 31.13
N GLU A 6 -32.60 -10.09 31.59
CA GLU A 6 -32.44 -8.62 31.49
C GLU A 6 -32.69 -8.23 30.05
N GLU A 7 -33.70 -7.38 29.79
CA GLU A 7 -33.91 -6.79 28.47
C GLU A 7 -32.60 -6.06 28.05
N LYS A 8 -31.86 -6.68 27.16
CA LYS A 8 -30.69 -6.04 26.53
C LYS A 8 -31.18 -4.74 25.91
N GLY A 9 -30.48 -3.62 26.17
CA GLY A 9 -30.80 -2.36 25.54
C GLY A 9 -30.79 -2.49 24.00
N LYS A 10 -31.46 -1.58 23.31
CA LYS A 10 -31.56 -1.56 21.84
C LYS A 10 -31.12 -0.23 21.27
N ILE A 11 -30.57 -0.26 20.05
CA ILE A 11 -30.47 0.91 19.19
C ILE A 11 -31.75 0.98 18.39
N GLU A 12 -32.45 2.09 18.47
CA GLU A 12 -33.69 2.31 17.72
C GLU A 12 -33.47 3.44 16.72
N VAL A 13 -33.71 3.17 15.45
CA VAL A 13 -33.67 4.11 14.33
C VAL A 13 -35.10 4.32 13.87
N PHE A 14 -35.55 5.59 13.81
CA PHE A 14 -36.88 5.97 13.38
C PHE A 14 -36.81 6.89 12.17
N GLY A 15 -37.52 6.54 11.09
CA GLY A 15 -37.72 7.40 9.95
C GLY A 15 -36.48 7.69 9.13
N ALA A 16 -35.62 6.71 8.88
CA ALA A 16 -34.43 6.90 8.04
C ALA A 16 -34.80 7.06 6.57
N ARG A 17 -34.34 8.16 5.93
CA ARG A 17 -34.69 8.54 4.55
C ARG A 17 -33.47 8.88 3.69
N VAL A 18 -32.27 8.55 4.16
CA VAL A 18 -31.02 8.85 3.45
C VAL A 18 -30.96 8.06 2.14
N HIS A 19 -30.61 8.73 1.04
CA HIS A 19 -30.50 8.16 -0.30
C HIS A 19 -31.78 7.45 -0.79
N ASN A 20 -31.80 6.12 -0.82
CA ASN A 20 -32.94 5.32 -1.29
C ASN A 20 -33.79 4.73 -0.17
N LEU A 21 -33.46 5.00 1.10
CA LEU A 21 -34.25 4.50 2.24
C LEU A 21 -35.64 5.12 2.26
N LYS A 22 -36.65 4.32 2.56
CA LYS A 22 -38.09 4.68 2.51
C LYS A 22 -38.69 4.78 3.90
N ASN A 23 -38.24 5.77 4.67
CA ASN A 23 -38.75 6.00 6.04
C ASN A 23 -38.62 4.75 6.92
N VAL A 24 -37.39 4.25 7.00
CA VAL A 24 -37.09 2.96 7.64
C VAL A 24 -37.04 3.11 9.14
N ASP A 25 -37.79 2.22 9.84
CA ASP A 25 -37.69 2.02 11.28
C ASP A 25 -37.01 0.67 11.53
N VAL A 26 -36.02 0.63 12.44
CA VAL A 26 -35.29 -0.60 12.78
C VAL A 26 -34.77 -0.59 14.20
N GLU A 27 -34.84 -1.75 14.85
CA GLU A 27 -34.25 -2.01 16.15
C GLU A 27 -33.04 -2.94 16.00
N ILE A 28 -31.96 -2.64 16.71
CA ILE A 28 -30.71 -3.41 16.71
C ILE A 28 -30.37 -3.75 18.17
N PRO A 29 -30.25 -5.01 18.53
CA PRO A 29 -29.90 -5.41 19.89
C PRO A 29 -28.49 -4.95 20.27
N HIS A 30 -28.30 -4.45 21.49
CA HIS A 30 -26.96 -4.23 22.06
C HIS A 30 -26.24 -5.56 22.31
N ASP A 31 -24.91 -5.52 22.42
CA ASP A 31 -24.05 -6.68 22.71
C ASP A 31 -24.35 -7.85 21.79
N SER A 32 -24.53 -7.56 20.51
CA SER A 32 -24.88 -8.52 19.47
C SER A 32 -24.01 -8.34 18.22
N LEU A 33 -23.83 -9.42 17.48
CA LEU A 33 -23.32 -9.43 16.12
C LEU A 33 -24.51 -9.36 15.16
N THR A 34 -24.78 -8.19 14.59
CA THR A 34 -25.88 -7.93 13.68
C THR A 34 -25.36 -7.84 12.24
N VAL A 35 -25.95 -8.61 11.33
CA VAL A 35 -25.63 -8.55 9.90
C VAL A 35 -26.70 -7.75 9.16
N ILE A 36 -26.27 -6.75 8.38
CA ILE A 36 -27.12 -6.03 7.43
C ILE A 36 -26.84 -6.57 6.03
N THR A 37 -27.83 -7.21 5.42
CA THR A 37 -27.71 -7.85 4.10
C THR A 37 -28.76 -7.35 3.12
N GLY A 38 -28.77 -7.88 1.89
CA GLY A 38 -29.69 -7.54 0.81
C GLY A 38 -28.99 -7.28 -0.52
N LEU A 39 -29.74 -7.11 -1.59
CA LEU A 39 -29.22 -6.87 -2.94
C LEU A 39 -28.26 -5.66 -3.01
N SER A 40 -27.32 -5.68 -3.96
CA SER A 40 -26.47 -4.51 -4.23
C SER A 40 -27.32 -3.29 -4.59
N GLY A 41 -27.07 -2.15 -3.90
CA GLY A 41 -27.91 -0.95 -4.05
C GLY A 41 -29.28 -1.00 -3.36
N SER A 42 -29.55 -1.94 -2.45
CA SER A 42 -30.80 -1.98 -1.66
C SER A 42 -30.86 -0.93 -0.54
N GLY A 43 -29.73 -0.32 -0.16
CA GLY A 43 -29.66 0.70 0.90
C GLY A 43 -28.88 0.30 2.15
N LYS A 44 -28.16 -0.83 2.14
CA LYS A 44 -27.37 -1.32 3.27
C LYS A 44 -26.38 -0.29 3.82
N SER A 45 -25.49 0.22 2.95
CA SER A 45 -24.49 1.23 3.33
C SER A 45 -25.14 2.55 3.73
N SER A 46 -26.29 2.90 3.11
CA SER A 46 -27.06 4.09 3.48
C SER A 46 -27.62 3.98 4.91
N LEU A 47 -28.04 2.79 5.35
CA LEU A 47 -28.49 2.57 6.73
C LEU A 47 -27.30 2.53 7.69
N ALA A 48 -26.28 1.70 7.41
CA ALA A 48 -25.16 1.46 8.31
C ALA A 48 -24.23 2.68 8.45
N PHE A 49 -23.77 3.21 7.31
CA PHE A 49 -22.73 4.26 7.30
C PHE A 49 -23.31 5.68 7.20
N ASP A 50 -24.21 5.92 6.22
CA ASP A 50 -24.69 7.26 5.96
C ASP A 50 -25.80 7.70 6.96
N THR A 51 -26.36 6.76 7.74
CA THR A 51 -27.36 7.06 8.78
C THR A 51 -26.80 6.80 10.18
N ILE A 52 -26.53 5.56 10.55
CA ILE A 52 -26.19 5.19 11.95
C ILE A 52 -24.78 5.71 12.31
N PHE A 53 -23.77 5.41 11.50
CA PHE A 53 -22.41 5.88 11.74
C PHE A 53 -22.33 7.40 11.68
N ALA A 54 -22.91 8.02 10.66
CA ALA A 54 -22.89 9.48 10.50
C ALA A 54 -23.51 10.21 11.69
N GLU A 55 -24.64 9.73 12.23
CA GLU A 55 -25.26 10.32 13.41
C GLU A 55 -24.41 10.07 14.68
N GLY A 56 -23.85 8.89 14.84
CA GLY A 56 -22.96 8.58 15.96
C GLY A 56 -21.70 9.45 15.96
N GLN A 57 -21.07 9.63 14.81
CA GLN A 57 -19.91 10.50 14.62
C GLN A 57 -20.28 11.98 14.88
N ARG A 58 -21.43 12.44 14.37
CA ARG A 58 -21.93 13.79 14.61
C ARG A 58 -22.09 14.08 16.10
N ARG A 59 -22.72 13.16 16.85
CA ARG A 59 -22.90 13.29 18.31
C ARG A 59 -21.57 13.31 19.05
N TYR A 60 -20.62 12.47 18.63
CA TYR A 60 -19.28 12.46 19.20
C TYR A 60 -18.57 13.81 18.97
N LEU A 61 -18.66 14.38 17.78
CA LEU A 61 -18.09 15.70 17.47
C LEU A 61 -18.76 16.83 18.26
N GLU A 62 -20.05 16.71 18.60
CA GLU A 62 -20.76 17.69 19.44
C GLU A 62 -20.22 17.76 20.88
N THR A 63 -19.55 16.74 21.35
CA THR A 63 -18.90 16.74 22.69
C THR A 63 -17.63 17.60 22.73
N PHE A 64 -17.06 17.95 21.57
CA PHE A 64 -15.85 18.77 21.51
C PHE A 64 -16.13 20.25 21.76
N SER A 65 -15.09 20.99 22.15
CA SER A 65 -15.16 22.45 22.32
C SER A 65 -15.58 23.15 21.03
N THR A 66 -16.21 24.32 21.14
CA THR A 66 -16.64 25.13 19.99
C THR A 66 -15.49 25.45 19.04
N TYR A 67 -14.28 25.64 19.56
CA TYR A 67 -13.08 25.85 18.77
C TYR A 67 -12.75 24.61 17.92
N ALA A 68 -12.72 23.44 18.52
CA ALA A 68 -12.46 22.18 17.82
C ALA A 68 -13.54 21.87 16.78
N ARG A 69 -14.82 22.12 17.10
CA ARG A 69 -15.94 21.94 16.13
C ARG A 69 -15.82 22.86 14.91
N ASN A 70 -15.47 24.12 15.10
CA ASN A 70 -15.27 25.06 14.00
C ASN A 70 -14.07 24.68 13.12
N PHE A 71 -13.05 24.06 13.72
CA PHE A 71 -11.87 23.59 13.01
C PHE A 71 -12.12 22.28 12.23
N LEU A 72 -12.92 21.36 12.80
CA LEU A 72 -13.25 20.05 12.20
C LEU A 72 -14.37 20.14 11.15
N GLY A 73 -15.08 21.27 11.09
CA GLY A 73 -16.25 21.44 10.22
C GLY A 73 -17.53 20.85 10.83
N GLY A 74 -18.67 21.47 10.57
CA GLY A 74 -19.99 20.94 10.97
C GLY A 74 -20.39 19.77 10.08
N MET A 75 -20.68 18.60 10.65
CA MET A 75 -21.32 17.51 9.90
C MET A 75 -22.82 17.78 9.77
N GLU A 76 -23.34 17.60 8.57
CA GLU A 76 -24.79 17.64 8.34
C GLU A 76 -25.46 16.47 9.06
N ARG A 77 -26.62 16.72 9.68
CA ARG A 77 -27.44 15.67 10.27
C ARG A 77 -28.00 14.78 9.16
N PRO A 78 -27.88 13.44 9.28
CA PRO A 78 -28.55 12.55 8.32
C PRO A 78 -30.07 12.75 8.37
N ASP A 79 -30.73 12.50 7.25
CA ASP A 79 -32.20 12.57 7.14
C ASP A 79 -32.84 11.37 7.88
N VAL A 80 -33.00 11.57 9.18
CA VAL A 80 -33.59 10.59 10.12
C VAL A 80 -34.36 11.34 11.21
N ASP A 81 -35.52 10.80 11.61
CA ASP A 81 -36.32 11.44 12.63
C ASP A 81 -35.62 11.36 14.00
N LYS A 82 -35.23 10.17 14.42
CA LYS A 82 -34.58 9.94 15.72
C LYS A 82 -33.74 8.67 15.71
N ILE A 83 -32.62 8.70 16.42
CA ILE A 83 -31.85 7.49 16.78
C ILE A 83 -31.58 7.52 18.26
N THR A 84 -31.88 6.40 18.96
CA THR A 84 -31.62 6.22 20.40
C THR A 84 -30.66 5.07 20.64
N GLY A 85 -30.05 5.02 21.83
CA GLY A 85 -29.20 3.91 22.24
C GLY A 85 -27.79 3.89 21.58
N LEU A 86 -27.34 4.96 20.90
CA LEU A 86 -26.00 4.96 20.30
C LEU A 86 -24.89 5.14 21.36
N SER A 87 -23.96 4.19 21.38
CA SER A 87 -22.62 4.29 21.99
C SER A 87 -21.63 4.96 21.04
N PRO A 88 -20.40 5.27 21.48
CA PRO A 88 -19.34 5.75 20.57
C PRO A 88 -19.17 4.80 19.39
N VAL A 89 -19.11 5.34 18.17
CA VAL A 89 -19.13 4.55 16.92
C VAL A 89 -17.75 4.54 16.25
N ILE A 90 -17.31 3.37 15.85
CA ILE A 90 -16.07 3.17 15.07
C ILE A 90 -16.43 2.44 13.77
N SER A 91 -16.03 3.01 12.62
CA SER A 91 -16.18 2.34 11.33
C SER A 91 -14.87 1.72 10.84
N ILE A 92 -14.99 0.53 10.24
CA ILE A 92 -13.89 -0.19 9.61
C ILE A 92 -14.25 -0.44 8.16
N GLU A 93 -13.95 0.54 7.30
CA GLU A 93 -14.23 0.50 5.87
C GLU A 93 -13.08 -0.10 5.08
N GLN A 94 -13.36 -0.55 3.85
CA GLN A 94 -12.34 -1.08 2.93
C GLN A 94 -11.39 -0.03 2.37
N LYS A 95 -11.82 1.22 2.24
CA LYS A 95 -11.04 2.26 1.58
C LYS A 95 -9.73 2.50 2.33
N THR A 96 -8.62 2.15 1.72
CA THR A 96 -7.28 2.49 2.22
C THR A 96 -7.03 3.97 1.95
N THR A 97 -7.22 4.80 2.97
CA THR A 97 -6.94 6.24 2.89
C THR A 97 -5.45 6.56 3.07
N ASN A 98 -4.65 5.61 3.53
CA ASN A 98 -3.25 5.86 3.85
C ASN A 98 -2.36 5.75 2.61
N LYS A 99 -2.04 6.89 2.00
CA LYS A 99 -1.10 7.03 0.87
C LYS A 99 0.35 7.27 1.32
N ASN A 100 0.62 7.26 2.62
CA ASN A 100 1.94 7.55 3.14
C ASN A 100 2.89 6.35 2.89
N PRO A 101 3.96 6.50 2.09
CA PRO A 101 4.89 5.42 1.77
C PRO A 101 5.71 4.95 2.99
N ARG A 102 5.69 5.71 4.09
CA ARG A 102 6.36 5.34 5.35
C ARG A 102 5.49 4.52 6.28
N SER A 103 4.18 4.42 6.02
CA SER A 103 3.28 3.60 6.82
C SER A 103 3.50 2.11 6.49
N THR A 104 3.66 1.30 7.51
CA THR A 104 3.84 -0.16 7.41
C THR A 104 2.85 -0.90 8.30
N VAL A 105 2.70 -2.21 8.10
CA VAL A 105 1.90 -3.06 9.00
C VAL A 105 2.32 -2.84 10.45
N GLY A 106 3.63 -2.90 10.73
CA GLY A 106 4.16 -2.72 12.09
C GLY A 106 3.85 -1.37 12.72
N THR A 107 3.83 -0.26 11.94
CA THR A 107 3.47 1.06 12.47
C THR A 107 1.97 1.25 12.62
N THR A 108 1.16 0.62 11.76
CA THR A 108 -0.31 0.70 11.85
C THR A 108 -0.84 -0.10 13.03
N THR A 109 -0.18 -1.21 13.38
CA THR A 109 -0.53 -2.09 14.52
C THR A 109 0.15 -1.69 15.82
N GLU A 110 0.98 -0.65 15.80
CA GLU A 110 1.82 -0.20 16.92
C GLU A 110 2.88 -1.23 17.39
N ILE A 111 2.93 -2.43 16.80
CA ILE A 111 3.89 -3.47 17.15
C ILE A 111 5.34 -2.97 16.99
N TYR A 112 5.59 -2.19 15.93
CA TYR A 112 6.92 -1.61 15.69
C TYR A 112 7.35 -0.63 16.79
N ASP A 113 6.41 0.07 17.42
CA ASP A 113 6.69 0.99 18.53
C ASP A 113 7.13 0.23 19.78
N TYR A 114 6.49 -0.90 20.08
CA TYR A 114 6.95 -1.80 21.15
C TYR A 114 8.31 -2.43 20.82
N LEU A 115 8.56 -2.83 19.59
CA LEU A 115 9.88 -3.34 19.18
C LEU A 115 10.97 -2.29 19.36
N ARG A 116 10.71 -1.02 18.99
CA ARG A 116 11.68 0.07 19.24
C ARG A 116 11.99 0.25 20.71
N LEU A 117 10.97 0.17 21.57
CA LEU A 117 11.13 0.25 23.02
C LEU A 117 11.95 -0.95 23.52
N LEU A 118 11.63 -2.16 23.05
CA LEU A 118 12.34 -3.39 23.41
C LEU A 118 13.84 -3.30 23.06
N TYR A 119 14.16 -2.88 21.83
CA TYR A 119 15.54 -2.74 21.39
C TYR A 119 16.30 -1.66 22.14
N SER A 120 15.69 -0.53 22.44
CA SER A 120 16.33 0.52 23.21
C SER A 120 16.66 0.13 24.65
N ARG A 121 15.94 -0.86 25.23
CA ARG A 121 16.06 -1.26 26.64
C ARG A 121 16.81 -2.57 26.87
N ALA A 122 16.67 -3.52 25.94
CA ALA A 122 17.14 -4.90 26.15
C ALA A 122 18.14 -5.39 25.11
N ALA A 123 18.32 -4.72 23.95
CA ALA A 123 19.24 -5.20 22.93
C ALA A 123 20.70 -4.90 23.27
N ASP A 124 21.56 -5.82 22.86
CA ASP A 124 23.03 -5.67 22.92
C ASP A 124 23.53 -4.89 21.70
N ALA A 125 24.43 -3.92 21.92
CA ALA A 125 25.05 -3.13 20.86
C ALA A 125 26.33 -3.80 20.35
N TYR A 126 26.52 -3.76 19.03
CA TYR A 126 27.72 -4.25 18.35
C TYR A 126 28.33 -3.16 17.47
N SER A 127 29.64 -3.15 17.34
CA SER A 127 30.36 -2.21 16.49
C SER A 127 30.13 -2.53 15.01
N TYR A 128 29.68 -1.58 14.20
CA TYR A 128 29.55 -1.76 12.74
C TYR A 128 30.91 -1.82 12.02
N LEU A 129 32.02 -1.50 12.70
CA LEU A 129 33.37 -1.58 12.15
C LEU A 129 34.06 -2.92 12.40
N SER A 130 33.92 -3.48 13.61
CA SER A 130 34.61 -4.72 14.03
C SER A 130 33.69 -5.91 14.25
N GLY A 131 32.38 -5.68 14.38
CA GLY A 131 31.43 -6.72 14.77
C GLY A 131 31.46 -7.10 16.25
N GLU A 132 32.36 -6.51 17.04
CA GLU A 132 32.50 -6.83 18.45
C GLU A 132 31.40 -6.21 19.30
N LYS A 133 31.04 -6.92 20.39
CA LYS A 133 30.06 -6.43 21.34
C LYS A 133 30.56 -5.19 22.06
N MET A 134 29.76 -4.17 22.13
CA MET A 134 30.09 -2.93 22.84
C MET A 134 29.93 -3.09 24.33
N VAL A 135 30.76 -2.43 25.07
CA VAL A 135 30.80 -2.47 26.52
C VAL A 135 30.63 -1.07 27.11
N LYS A 136 30.04 -1.02 28.28
CA LYS A 136 29.87 0.18 29.09
C LYS A 136 30.43 -0.11 30.49
N TYR A 137 31.35 0.72 30.94
CA TYR A 137 31.96 0.56 32.25
C TYR A 137 31.51 1.66 33.20
N THR A 138 31.43 1.35 34.50
CA THR A 138 31.40 2.37 35.56
C THR A 138 32.80 2.93 35.75
N GLU A 139 32.91 4.08 36.35
CA GLU A 139 34.22 4.71 36.66
C GLU A 139 35.08 3.83 37.58
N GLU A 140 34.41 3.19 38.57
CA GLU A 140 35.04 2.25 39.49
C GLU A 140 35.62 1.02 38.73
N LYS A 141 34.84 0.50 37.78
CA LYS A 141 35.28 -0.65 36.98
C LYS A 141 36.40 -0.28 36.00
N ILE A 142 36.38 0.94 35.45
CA ILE A 142 37.51 1.45 34.64
C ILE A 142 38.76 1.55 35.52
N LEU A 143 38.64 2.10 36.72
CA LEU A 143 39.76 2.20 37.65
C LEU A 143 40.36 0.80 38.01
N GLU A 144 39.48 -0.16 38.34
CA GLU A 144 39.91 -1.56 38.61
C GLU A 144 40.66 -2.15 37.42
N LEU A 145 40.11 -2.04 36.18
CA LEU A 145 40.76 -2.53 34.96
C LEU A 145 42.11 -1.85 34.70
N LEU A 146 42.24 -0.57 35.04
CA LEU A 146 43.51 0.15 34.89
C LEU A 146 44.54 -0.30 35.88
N LEU A 147 44.16 -0.58 37.12
CA LEU A 147 45.05 -1.12 38.15
C LEU A 147 45.51 -2.52 37.78
N ASP A 148 44.60 -3.39 37.33
CA ASP A 148 44.95 -4.77 36.93
C ASP A 148 45.89 -4.82 35.70
N ALA A 149 45.68 -3.95 34.70
CA ALA A 149 46.40 -4.01 33.44
C ALA A 149 47.70 -3.22 33.43
N TYR A 150 47.83 -2.19 34.27
CA TYR A 150 48.95 -1.20 34.15
C TYR A 150 49.70 -0.99 35.47
N ASP A 151 49.50 -1.78 36.53
CA ASP A 151 50.28 -1.62 37.77
C ASP A 151 51.79 -1.67 37.54
N GLY A 152 52.53 -0.69 38.06
CA GLY A 152 53.96 -0.49 37.82
C GLY A 152 54.35 0.08 36.46
N LYS A 153 53.39 0.30 35.53
CA LYS A 153 53.66 0.85 34.18
C LYS A 153 53.41 2.34 34.14
N ARG A 154 54.06 3.02 33.15
CA ARG A 154 53.81 4.41 32.82
C ARG A 154 52.78 4.52 31.71
N ILE A 155 51.80 5.37 31.94
CA ILE A 155 50.68 5.60 30.99
C ILE A 155 50.47 7.09 30.73
N TYR A 156 49.91 7.39 29.54
CA TYR A 156 49.22 8.63 29.27
C TYR A 156 47.72 8.40 29.41
N ILE A 157 47.05 9.31 30.09
CA ILE A 157 45.59 9.37 30.15
C ILE A 157 45.15 10.48 29.17
N LEU A 158 44.40 10.09 28.13
CA LEU A 158 43.98 11.00 27.08
C LEU A 158 42.45 11.07 27.04
N ALA A 159 41.93 12.24 26.69
CA ALA A 159 40.51 12.45 26.45
C ALA A 159 40.27 12.70 24.94
N PRO A 160 39.54 11.83 24.24
CA PRO A 160 39.19 12.04 22.85
C PRO A 160 38.21 13.22 22.71
N LEU A 161 38.59 14.22 21.89
CA LEU A 161 37.81 15.43 21.63
C LEU A 161 37.20 15.42 20.23
N VAL A 162 37.91 14.90 19.25
CA VAL A 162 37.51 14.82 17.85
C VAL A 162 37.86 13.44 17.31
N LYS A 163 36.91 12.81 16.60
CA LYS A 163 37.11 11.52 15.95
C LYS A 163 36.65 11.59 14.50
N ASN A 164 37.57 11.40 13.57
CA ASN A 164 37.34 11.28 12.12
C ASN A 164 36.49 12.44 11.52
N ARG A 165 36.81 13.69 11.84
CA ARG A 165 36.08 14.88 11.36
C ARG A 165 37.01 15.91 10.70
N LYS A 166 36.49 16.53 9.63
CA LYS A 166 37.19 17.64 8.94
C LYS A 166 37.12 18.92 9.75
N GLY A 167 38.19 19.71 9.73
CA GLY A 167 38.22 21.00 10.40
C GLY A 167 39.63 21.47 10.67
N HIS A 168 39.85 22.76 10.87
CA HIS A 168 41.18 23.34 11.21
C HIS A 168 41.41 23.42 12.73
N TYR A 169 40.41 23.28 13.57
CA TYR A 169 40.41 23.13 15.03
C TYR A 169 41.20 24.18 15.84
N LYS A 170 41.50 25.35 15.28
CA LYS A 170 42.21 26.42 15.96
C LYS A 170 41.60 26.82 17.30
N GLU A 171 40.28 27.04 17.32
CA GLU A 171 39.57 27.45 18.53
C GLU A 171 39.59 26.36 19.61
N LEU A 172 39.53 25.09 19.21
CA LEU A 172 39.63 23.95 20.12
C LEU A 172 40.98 23.93 20.83
N PHE A 173 42.07 24.08 20.08
CA PHE A 173 43.43 24.11 20.67
C PHE A 173 43.60 25.31 21.60
N GLU A 174 43.17 26.52 21.23
CA GLU A 174 43.19 27.68 22.10
C GLU A 174 42.38 27.47 23.38
N GLN A 175 41.21 26.82 23.29
CA GLN A 175 40.39 26.49 24.45
C GLN A 175 41.09 25.51 25.40
N MET A 176 41.73 24.46 24.85
CA MET A 176 42.46 23.48 25.66
C MET A 176 43.70 24.11 26.33
N MET A 177 44.43 24.94 25.63
CA MET A 177 45.57 25.69 26.23
C MET A 177 45.11 26.61 27.38
N ARG A 178 43.97 27.30 27.23
CA ARG A 178 43.39 28.11 28.34
C ARG A 178 43.02 27.28 29.55
N LYS A 179 42.62 26.00 29.37
CA LYS A 179 42.35 25.05 30.45
C LYS A 179 43.65 24.48 31.06
N GLY A 180 44.83 24.83 30.55
CA GLY A 180 46.12 24.38 31.09
C GLY A 180 46.71 23.12 30.47
N TYR A 181 46.07 22.56 29.43
CA TYR A 181 46.62 21.41 28.73
C TYR A 181 47.71 21.84 27.72
N LEU A 182 48.85 21.12 27.71
CA LEU A 182 49.97 21.46 26.87
C LEU A 182 50.17 20.48 25.69
N ASN A 183 49.77 19.25 25.87
CA ASN A 183 50.01 18.17 24.92
C ASN A 183 48.70 17.61 24.35
N VAL A 184 48.77 17.28 23.10
CA VAL A 184 47.67 16.69 22.33
C VAL A 184 48.22 15.56 21.46
N ARG A 185 47.44 14.55 21.21
CA ARG A 185 47.71 13.52 20.22
C ARG A 185 46.85 13.81 18.99
N ILE A 186 47.44 13.92 17.82
CA ILE A 186 46.78 14.25 16.56
C ILE A 186 47.13 13.16 15.56
N ASP A 187 46.10 12.51 14.98
CA ASP A 187 46.24 11.46 13.98
C ASP A 187 47.24 10.36 14.37
N GLY A 188 47.38 10.12 15.68
CA GLY A 188 48.27 9.11 16.24
C GLY A 188 49.59 9.63 16.80
N GLU A 189 49.97 10.89 16.52
CA GLU A 189 51.23 11.47 16.95
C GLU A 189 51.05 12.45 18.12
N LEU A 190 51.91 12.35 19.14
CA LEU A 190 51.94 13.27 20.28
C LEU A 190 52.67 14.57 19.88
N CYS A 191 51.95 15.69 20.07
CA CYS A 191 52.40 17.03 19.75
C CYS A 191 52.21 17.98 20.93
N GLU A 192 53.08 19.00 21.05
CA GLU A 192 52.85 20.11 21.96
C GLU A 192 52.01 21.18 21.29
N MET A 193 50.98 21.67 21.98
CA MET A 193 50.09 22.72 21.43
C MET A 193 50.78 24.07 21.45
N SER A 194 50.75 24.80 20.33
CA SER A 194 51.27 26.15 20.15
C SER A 194 50.17 27.15 19.82
N ARG A 195 50.41 28.42 20.16
CA ARG A 195 49.47 29.49 19.81
C ARG A 195 49.27 29.59 18.29
N GLY A 196 48.00 29.56 17.86
CA GLY A 196 47.64 29.65 16.45
C GLY A 196 47.70 28.32 15.69
N MET A 197 47.97 27.21 16.37
CA MET A 197 47.99 25.87 15.78
C MET A 197 46.71 25.58 15.01
N MET A 198 46.84 25.10 13.77
CA MET A 198 45.73 24.75 12.88
C MET A 198 46.05 23.46 12.12
N LEU A 199 45.01 22.66 11.82
CA LEU A 199 45.14 21.46 11.00
C LEU A 199 44.57 21.70 9.59
N GLU A 200 44.81 20.76 8.68
CA GLU A 200 44.28 20.80 7.32
C GLU A 200 42.74 20.69 7.30
N ARG A 201 42.08 21.75 6.81
CA ARG A 201 40.61 21.90 6.88
C ARG A 201 39.82 20.77 6.23
N TYR A 202 40.34 20.17 5.16
CA TYR A 202 39.62 19.19 4.33
C TYR A 202 40.00 17.74 4.63
N LYS A 203 40.99 17.51 5.50
CA LYS A 203 41.37 16.18 5.99
C LYS A 203 40.61 15.82 7.25
N ASN A 204 40.31 14.53 7.42
CA ASN A 204 39.71 14.02 8.65
C ASN A 204 40.82 13.88 9.71
N HIS A 205 40.56 14.34 10.92
CA HIS A 205 41.49 14.32 12.03
C HIS A 205 40.91 13.59 13.23
N ASP A 206 41.78 12.90 13.97
CA ASP A 206 41.54 12.39 15.32
C ASP A 206 42.35 13.26 16.29
N ILE A 207 41.71 13.80 17.34
CA ILE A 207 42.34 14.71 18.30
C ILE A 207 42.01 14.25 19.70
N GLU A 208 43.06 13.89 20.47
CA GLU A 208 42.95 13.52 21.87
C GLU A 208 43.83 14.42 22.73
N VAL A 209 43.25 15.05 23.76
CA VAL A 209 44.04 15.89 24.70
C VAL A 209 44.68 15.02 25.77
N VAL A 210 45.93 15.22 26.07
CA VAL A 210 46.64 14.55 27.17
C VAL A 210 46.23 15.20 28.49
N ILE A 211 45.58 14.45 29.35
CA ILE A 211 45.13 14.92 30.68
C ILE A 211 46.21 14.76 31.70
N ASP A 212 46.86 13.58 31.74
CA ASP A 212 47.94 13.32 32.69
C ASP A 212 48.94 12.27 32.13
N LYS A 213 50.13 12.29 32.69
CA LYS A 213 51.21 11.32 32.48
C LYS A 213 51.69 10.83 33.84
N LEU A 214 51.41 9.56 34.16
CA LEU A 214 51.70 9.01 35.46
C LEU A 214 52.17 7.54 35.40
N ALA A 215 52.84 7.09 36.44
CA ALA A 215 53.05 5.68 36.72
C ALA A 215 51.90 5.18 37.56
N VAL A 216 51.30 4.05 37.18
CA VAL A 216 50.20 3.46 37.93
C VAL A 216 50.80 2.76 39.18
N ASP A 217 50.28 3.07 40.34
CA ASP A 217 50.63 2.41 41.61
C ASP A 217 49.37 2.01 42.36
N ALA A 218 49.19 0.73 42.57
CA ALA A 218 48.04 0.19 43.27
C ALA A 218 47.92 0.67 44.73
N LYS A 219 49.01 1.21 45.31
CA LYS A 219 49.01 1.76 46.69
C LYS A 219 48.57 3.22 46.74
N ASP A 220 48.82 3.99 45.68
CA ASP A 220 48.34 5.40 45.55
C ASP A 220 47.48 5.64 44.35
N THR A 221 46.23 5.38 44.53
CA THR A 221 45.21 5.48 43.46
C THR A 221 44.60 6.88 43.33
N GLN A 222 44.88 7.82 44.26
CA GLN A 222 44.16 9.07 44.33
C GLN A 222 44.38 9.96 43.09
N ARG A 223 45.67 10.09 42.63
CA ARG A 223 45.98 10.83 41.42
C ARG A 223 45.37 10.17 40.18
N LEU A 224 45.47 8.87 40.03
CA LEU A 224 44.87 8.11 38.94
C LEU A 224 43.35 8.33 38.85
N LYS A 225 42.67 8.30 40.00
CA LYS A 225 41.22 8.54 40.08
C LYS A 225 40.84 9.96 39.68
N GLN A 226 41.61 10.98 40.12
CA GLN A 226 41.36 12.37 39.73
C GLN A 226 41.57 12.59 38.23
N SER A 227 42.67 12.05 37.68
CA SER A 227 43.03 12.17 36.27
C SER A 227 42.01 11.42 35.38
N LEU A 228 41.54 10.26 35.82
CA LEU A 228 40.48 9.50 35.15
C LEU A 228 39.14 10.30 35.13
N ALA A 229 38.72 10.84 36.27
CA ALA A 229 37.50 11.63 36.35
C ALA A 229 37.57 12.86 35.44
N THR A 230 38.73 13.53 35.40
CA THR A 230 38.96 14.67 34.51
C THR A 230 38.93 14.26 33.02
N ALA A 231 39.56 13.14 32.68
CA ALA A 231 39.58 12.62 31.31
C ALA A 231 38.17 12.25 30.85
N LEU A 232 37.41 11.56 31.67
CA LEU A 232 36.00 11.20 31.37
C LEU A 232 35.11 12.44 31.22
N SER A 233 35.37 13.50 32.03
CA SER A 233 34.64 14.76 31.92
C SER A 233 34.97 15.50 30.60
N GLN A 234 36.25 15.60 30.20
CA GLN A 234 36.64 16.27 28.98
C GLN A 234 36.30 15.45 27.72
N GLY A 235 36.46 14.13 27.79
CA GLY A 235 36.15 13.21 26.68
C GLY A 235 34.69 12.78 26.57
N ASP A 236 33.77 13.48 27.24
CA ASP A 236 32.34 13.18 27.20
C ASP A 236 32.02 11.71 27.55
N GLY A 237 32.66 11.20 28.63
CA GLY A 237 32.53 9.82 29.07
C GLY A 237 33.48 8.82 28.42
N LEU A 238 34.34 9.25 27.53
CA LEU A 238 35.38 8.47 26.87
C LEU A 238 36.75 8.77 27.47
N VAL A 239 37.59 7.75 27.65
CA VAL A 239 38.99 7.89 28.01
C VAL A 239 39.84 6.92 27.21
N MET A 240 40.99 7.35 26.80
CA MET A 240 41.97 6.56 26.08
C MET A 240 43.25 6.46 26.92
N ILE A 241 43.78 5.27 27.10
CA ILE A 241 45.00 4.98 27.83
C ILE A 241 46.05 4.51 26.85
N MET A 242 47.20 5.17 26.87
CA MET A 242 48.35 4.77 26.06
C MET A 242 49.50 4.32 26.94
N GLU A 243 49.96 3.12 26.77
CA GLU A 243 51.07 2.53 27.53
C GLU A 243 52.44 3.05 27.01
N MET A 244 53.32 3.30 27.91
CA MET A 244 54.70 3.72 27.57
C MET A 244 55.70 2.60 27.90
N PRO A 245 56.67 2.29 27.06
CA PRO A 245 57.04 2.93 25.78
C PRO A 245 56.40 2.26 24.57
N SER A 246 55.54 1.24 24.74
CA SER A 246 54.99 0.44 23.65
C SER A 246 54.11 1.27 22.69
N GLY A 247 53.45 2.36 23.17
CA GLY A 247 52.49 3.11 22.41
C GLY A 247 51.15 2.42 22.22
N GLU A 248 50.94 1.24 22.87
CA GLU A 248 49.70 0.54 22.81
C GLU A 248 48.55 1.36 23.40
N VAL A 249 47.44 1.42 22.70
CA VAL A 249 46.29 2.24 23.06
C VAL A 249 45.07 1.36 23.39
N ARG A 250 44.44 1.61 24.53
CA ARG A 250 43.15 1.02 24.91
C ARG A 250 42.13 2.09 25.25
N HIS A 251 40.91 1.80 24.88
CA HIS A 251 39.79 2.72 25.08
C HIS A 251 38.88 2.21 26.19
N TYR A 252 38.40 3.10 27.06
CA TYR A 252 37.41 2.84 28.09
C TYR A 252 36.33 3.90 28.03
N SER A 253 35.09 3.54 28.40
CA SER A 253 33.98 4.44 28.27
C SER A 253 32.87 4.20 29.28
N LYS A 254 32.27 5.27 29.75
CA LYS A 254 30.99 5.27 30.45
C LYS A 254 29.79 5.12 29.49
N ARG A 255 30.04 5.24 28.19
CA ARG A 255 29.07 5.00 27.13
C ARG A 255 29.32 3.66 26.46
N LEU A 256 28.35 3.20 25.68
CA LEU A 256 28.54 2.02 24.82
C LEU A 256 29.64 2.27 23.82
N MET A 257 30.70 1.50 23.89
CA MET A 257 31.90 1.65 23.08
C MET A 257 32.50 0.31 22.70
N CYS A 258 33.01 0.21 21.49
CA CYS A 258 33.82 -0.90 21.06
C CYS A 258 35.22 -0.82 21.69
N PRO A 259 35.65 -1.83 22.47
CA PRO A 259 36.96 -1.78 23.14
C PRO A 259 38.15 -1.79 22.16
N VAL A 260 37.95 -2.33 20.94
CA VAL A 260 38.98 -2.46 19.92
C VAL A 260 39.13 -1.20 19.08
N THR A 261 38.02 -0.65 18.60
CA THR A 261 38.04 0.48 17.64
C THR A 261 37.85 1.86 18.29
N GLY A 262 37.44 1.89 19.57
CA GLY A 262 37.04 3.12 20.25
C GLY A 262 35.79 3.79 19.70
N LEU A 263 35.05 3.12 18.76
CA LEU A 263 33.78 3.60 18.28
C LEU A 263 32.76 3.61 19.42
N ALA A 264 32.13 4.74 19.69
CA ALA A 264 31.13 4.88 20.74
C ALA A 264 29.78 5.26 20.17
N TYR A 265 28.71 4.62 20.69
CA TYR A 265 27.33 4.96 20.41
C TYR A 265 26.76 5.83 21.53
N LYS A 266 25.77 6.65 21.17
CA LYS A 266 24.96 7.35 22.17
C LYS A 266 24.11 6.36 22.95
N GLU A 267 23.59 6.77 24.12
CA GLU A 267 22.58 5.97 24.84
C GLU A 267 21.42 5.67 23.90
N PRO A 268 20.99 4.40 23.81
CA PRO A 268 19.92 4.01 22.90
C PRO A 268 18.59 4.56 23.35
N ASP A 269 17.93 5.28 22.46
CA ASP A 269 16.59 5.82 22.62
C ASP A 269 15.65 5.19 21.56
N PRO A 270 14.34 5.01 21.82
CA PRO A 270 13.41 4.46 20.83
C PRO A 270 13.41 5.21 19.48
N HIS A 271 13.79 6.50 19.46
CA HIS A 271 13.92 7.27 18.21
C HIS A 271 15.10 6.83 17.34
N ASN A 272 16.13 6.22 17.93
CA ASN A 272 17.27 5.66 17.18
C ASN A 272 16.86 4.44 16.32
N PHE A 273 15.80 3.76 16.68
CA PHE A 273 15.25 2.61 15.97
C PHE A 273 14.05 2.96 15.09
N SER A 274 13.75 4.24 14.90
CA SER A 274 12.64 4.71 14.08
C SER A 274 13.11 5.12 12.69
N PHE A 275 12.58 4.51 11.65
CA PHE A 275 12.81 4.94 10.27
C PHE A 275 12.06 6.23 9.89
N ASN A 276 11.23 6.77 10.81
CA ASN A 276 10.56 8.06 10.68
C ASN A 276 11.32 9.20 11.39
N SER A 277 12.33 8.86 12.19
CA SER A 277 13.15 9.81 12.94
C SER A 277 14.49 10.08 12.26
N PRO A 278 14.97 11.34 12.19
CA PRO A 278 16.31 11.67 11.70
C PRO A 278 17.45 10.96 12.45
N GLN A 279 17.22 10.53 13.68
CA GLN A 279 18.21 9.83 14.51
C GLN A 279 18.35 8.36 14.10
N GLY A 280 17.29 7.73 13.55
CA GLY A 280 17.25 6.31 13.25
C GLY A 280 17.25 5.98 11.76
N PHE A 281 16.76 6.85 10.89
CA PHE A 281 16.63 6.50 9.48
C PHE A 281 17.97 6.41 8.74
N CYS A 282 18.01 5.60 7.68
CA CYS A 282 19.10 5.58 6.73
C CYS A 282 19.27 6.95 6.05
N PRO A 283 20.44 7.57 6.07
CA PRO A 283 20.64 8.92 5.53
C PRO A 283 20.39 8.99 4.01
N LYS A 284 20.64 7.92 3.26
CA LYS A 284 20.46 7.87 1.81
C LYS A 284 18.99 7.80 1.39
N CYS A 285 18.21 6.88 1.93
CA CYS A 285 16.80 6.72 1.57
C CYS A 285 15.84 7.46 2.51
N LYS A 286 16.34 8.12 3.55
CA LYS A 286 15.54 8.86 4.56
C LYS A 286 14.38 8.03 5.12
N GLY A 287 14.62 6.73 5.37
CA GLY A 287 13.65 5.82 5.96
C GLY A 287 12.67 5.16 4.99
N LEU A 288 12.80 5.35 3.69
CA LEU A 288 11.92 4.72 2.70
C LEU A 288 12.29 3.27 2.39
N GLY A 289 13.57 2.89 2.57
CA GLY A 289 14.10 1.56 2.21
C GLY A 289 14.39 1.40 0.71
N VAL A 290 13.85 2.30 -0.10
CA VAL A 290 14.01 2.34 -1.55
C VAL A 290 14.45 3.73 -1.99
N ILE A 291 15.12 3.79 -3.14
CA ILE A 291 15.49 5.04 -3.81
C ILE A 291 14.98 5.01 -5.24
N SER A 292 14.66 6.18 -5.77
CA SER A 292 14.38 6.31 -7.20
C SER A 292 15.71 6.40 -7.94
N SER A 293 15.95 5.49 -8.86
CA SER A 293 17.06 5.49 -9.81
C SER A 293 16.54 5.61 -11.23
N VAL A 294 17.38 6.04 -12.13
CA VAL A 294 17.06 6.03 -13.57
C VAL A 294 17.33 4.64 -14.10
N ASP A 295 16.40 4.13 -14.87
CA ASP A 295 16.45 2.83 -15.51
C ASP A 295 17.12 2.98 -16.90
N VAL A 296 18.33 2.48 -17.03
CA VAL A 296 19.12 2.61 -18.26
C VAL A 296 18.46 1.89 -19.46
N ASP A 297 17.80 0.77 -19.21
CA ASP A 297 17.12 0.02 -20.28
C ASP A 297 15.88 0.77 -20.81
N LYS A 298 15.24 1.58 -19.98
CA LYS A 298 14.18 2.51 -20.43
C LYS A 298 14.75 3.74 -21.12
N VAL A 299 15.95 4.16 -20.75
CA VAL A 299 16.64 5.28 -21.40
C VAL A 299 17.12 4.89 -22.80
N VAL A 300 17.62 3.66 -22.96
CA VAL A 300 18.10 3.08 -24.25
C VAL A 300 17.38 1.78 -24.52
N PRO A 301 16.09 1.82 -24.91
CA PRO A 301 15.28 0.61 -25.08
C PRO A 301 15.63 -0.20 -26.32
N ASP A 302 16.23 0.42 -27.32
CA ASP A 302 16.67 -0.22 -28.57
C ASP A 302 18.06 0.26 -28.95
N ARG A 303 19.05 -0.60 -28.72
CA ARG A 303 20.46 -0.32 -29.01
C ARG A 303 20.80 -0.43 -30.50
N THR A 304 19.90 -0.93 -31.34
CA THR A 304 20.08 -0.98 -32.79
C THR A 304 19.83 0.36 -33.48
N LEU A 305 19.19 1.28 -32.76
CA LEU A 305 18.95 2.63 -33.23
C LEU A 305 20.17 3.53 -32.95
N SER A 306 20.31 4.56 -33.77
CA SER A 306 21.26 5.64 -33.51
C SER A 306 20.68 6.72 -32.60
N VAL A 307 21.54 7.54 -32.00
CA VAL A 307 21.10 8.72 -31.21
C VAL A 307 20.26 9.66 -32.09
N TYR A 308 20.61 9.78 -33.36
CA TYR A 308 19.88 10.59 -34.35
C TYR A 308 18.45 10.08 -34.57
N ASP A 309 18.26 8.75 -34.63
CA ASP A 309 16.97 8.10 -34.86
C ASP A 309 16.14 7.92 -33.61
N GLY A 310 16.69 8.26 -32.44
CA GLY A 310 15.98 8.30 -31.17
C GLY A 310 16.29 7.14 -30.22
N ALA A 311 17.47 6.52 -30.31
CA ALA A 311 17.92 5.50 -29.35
C ALA A 311 17.81 5.96 -27.89
N LEU A 312 18.05 7.25 -27.62
CA LEU A 312 17.89 7.87 -26.30
C LEU A 312 16.42 8.30 -26.12
N ALA A 313 15.59 7.40 -25.63
CA ALA A 313 14.13 7.60 -25.49
C ALA A 313 13.74 8.91 -24.75
N PRO A 314 14.44 9.38 -23.68
CA PRO A 314 14.14 10.65 -23.04
C PRO A 314 14.27 11.87 -23.94
N LEU A 315 15.16 11.83 -24.92
CA LEU A 315 15.43 12.93 -25.85
C LEU A 315 14.60 12.83 -27.14
N GLY A 316 14.22 11.58 -27.53
CA GLY A 316 13.56 11.29 -28.80
C GLY A 316 14.48 11.49 -30.01
N LYS A 317 13.88 11.63 -31.20
CA LYS A 317 14.65 11.87 -32.45
C LYS A 317 15.40 13.19 -32.37
N TYR A 318 16.50 13.24 -33.12
CA TYR A 318 17.38 14.42 -33.20
C TYR A 318 16.59 15.72 -33.38
N ARG A 319 16.97 16.71 -32.59
CA ARG A 319 16.55 18.12 -32.71
C ARG A 319 17.71 19.02 -32.32
N ARG A 320 17.81 20.17 -32.96
CA ARG A 320 18.86 21.14 -32.63
C ARG A 320 18.70 21.65 -31.21
N SER A 321 19.50 21.16 -30.28
CA SER A 321 19.50 21.56 -28.87
C SER A 321 20.88 21.37 -28.24
N SER A 322 21.18 22.06 -27.14
CA SER A 322 22.48 22.03 -26.46
C SER A 322 22.86 20.61 -25.99
N ILE A 323 21.91 19.81 -25.55
CA ILE A 323 22.20 18.45 -25.07
C ILE A 323 22.67 17.53 -26.23
N PHE A 324 22.08 17.64 -27.41
CA PHE A 324 22.54 16.89 -28.58
C PHE A 324 23.92 17.35 -29.04
N GLN A 325 24.28 18.64 -28.97
CA GLN A 325 25.59 19.15 -29.24
C GLN A 325 26.66 18.63 -28.25
N GLN A 326 26.28 18.51 -26.98
CA GLN A 326 27.14 17.91 -25.95
C GLN A 326 27.40 16.44 -26.22
N ILE A 327 26.34 15.66 -26.57
CA ILE A 327 26.46 14.24 -26.93
C ILE A 327 27.30 14.08 -28.19
N GLU A 328 27.14 14.92 -29.20
CA GLU A 328 27.94 14.91 -30.43
C GLU A 328 29.43 15.15 -30.12
N ALA A 329 29.72 16.08 -29.19
CA ALA A 329 31.11 16.35 -28.75
C ALA A 329 31.70 15.18 -27.93
N VAL A 330 30.88 14.42 -27.20
CA VAL A 330 31.33 13.19 -26.56
C VAL A 330 31.65 12.13 -27.61
N LEU A 331 30.74 11.86 -28.53
CA LEU A 331 30.89 10.84 -29.58
C LEU A 331 32.10 11.10 -30.48
N ALA A 332 32.38 12.37 -30.80
CA ALA A 332 33.54 12.75 -31.61
C ALA A 332 34.92 12.35 -31.02
N ARG A 333 35.00 12.09 -29.71
CA ARG A 333 36.22 11.57 -29.07
C ARG A 333 36.45 10.09 -29.33
N TYR A 334 35.41 9.39 -29.68
CA TYR A 334 35.44 7.95 -29.94
C TYR A 334 35.32 7.64 -31.43
N ASP A 335 35.62 8.61 -32.30
CA ASP A 335 35.48 8.50 -33.75
C ASP A 335 34.08 8.07 -34.23
N ALA A 336 33.02 8.42 -33.45
CA ALA A 336 31.64 8.14 -33.71
C ALA A 336 30.80 9.40 -33.93
N ASP A 337 29.66 9.29 -34.57
CA ASP A 337 28.73 10.39 -34.79
C ASP A 337 27.30 10.05 -34.26
N LEU A 338 26.39 11.01 -34.33
CA LEU A 338 25.00 10.84 -33.87
C LEU A 338 24.22 9.76 -34.65
N LYS A 339 24.70 9.34 -35.83
CA LYS A 339 24.04 8.32 -36.67
C LYS A 339 24.61 6.92 -36.45
N THR A 340 25.68 6.80 -35.67
CA THR A 340 26.24 5.51 -35.29
C THR A 340 25.26 4.78 -34.38
N PRO A 341 24.84 3.52 -34.67
CA PRO A 341 23.99 2.72 -33.80
C PRO A 341 24.63 2.53 -32.42
N VAL A 342 23.80 2.55 -31.36
CA VAL A 342 24.30 2.46 -29.96
C VAL A 342 25.04 1.14 -29.68
N ASN A 343 24.67 0.05 -30.35
CA ASN A 343 25.35 -1.24 -30.21
C ASN A 343 26.74 -1.28 -30.89
N GLU A 344 27.09 -0.31 -31.73
CA GLU A 344 28.40 -0.14 -32.35
C GLU A 344 29.29 0.84 -31.61
N LEU A 345 28.76 1.56 -30.60
CA LEU A 345 29.52 2.47 -29.76
C LEU A 345 30.34 1.70 -28.72
N PRO A 346 31.57 2.17 -28.39
CA PRO A 346 32.31 1.69 -27.24
C PRO A 346 31.50 1.89 -25.93
N ASP A 347 31.62 0.97 -24.98
CA ASP A 347 30.91 1.06 -23.70
C ASP A 347 31.26 2.35 -22.95
N GLU A 348 32.51 2.82 -23.05
CA GLU A 348 32.98 4.06 -22.45
C GLU A 348 32.28 5.31 -23.02
N ALA A 349 31.96 5.29 -24.33
CA ALA A 349 31.21 6.37 -24.96
C ALA A 349 29.76 6.42 -24.48
N LEU A 350 29.13 5.25 -24.35
CA LEU A 350 27.79 5.14 -23.81
C LEU A 350 27.74 5.56 -22.33
N ASP A 351 28.74 5.15 -21.55
CA ASP A 351 28.86 5.56 -20.14
C ASP A 351 29.03 7.07 -19.99
N GLU A 352 29.85 7.72 -20.82
CA GLU A 352 29.95 9.18 -20.82
C GLU A 352 28.63 9.86 -21.19
N ILE A 353 27.89 9.33 -22.17
CA ILE A 353 26.56 9.85 -22.52
C ILE A 353 25.57 9.70 -21.37
N LEU A 354 25.60 8.59 -20.65
CA LEU A 354 24.67 8.31 -19.57
C LEU A 354 25.03 9.00 -18.26
N TYR A 355 26.29 8.96 -17.87
CA TYR A 355 26.73 9.37 -16.52
C TYR A 355 27.54 10.67 -16.50
N GLY A 356 27.92 11.19 -17.67
CA GLY A 356 28.64 12.46 -17.80
C GLY A 356 30.11 12.28 -18.13
N SER A 357 30.66 13.34 -18.72
CA SER A 357 32.06 13.38 -19.14
C SER A 357 32.96 13.89 -18.02
N PRO A 358 34.07 13.19 -17.67
CA PRO A 358 35.03 13.64 -16.69
C PRO A 358 35.88 14.83 -17.19
N VAL A 359 35.89 15.08 -18.51
CA VAL A 359 36.65 16.13 -19.15
C VAL A 359 35.70 17.16 -19.76
N PRO A 360 35.97 18.47 -19.59
CA PRO A 360 35.16 19.51 -20.22
C PRO A 360 35.10 19.39 -21.74
N LEU A 361 33.89 19.57 -22.30
CA LEU A 361 33.64 19.48 -23.74
C LEU A 361 33.90 20.80 -24.44
N LYS A 362 34.59 20.76 -25.61
CA LYS A 362 34.64 21.88 -26.52
C LYS A 362 33.43 21.79 -27.46
N LEU A 363 32.55 22.78 -27.38
CA LEU A 363 31.39 22.87 -28.27
C LEU A 363 31.73 23.75 -29.48
N ASN A 364 31.66 23.18 -30.66
CA ASN A 364 31.85 23.93 -31.89
C ASN A 364 30.63 24.84 -32.14
N SER A 365 30.80 26.14 -32.10
CA SER A 365 29.79 27.10 -32.48
C SER A 365 29.71 27.22 -34.01
N SER A 366 28.53 26.95 -34.58
CA SER A 366 28.27 27.11 -36.03
C SER A 366 28.05 28.57 -36.45
N SER A 367 28.29 29.55 -35.60
CA SER A 367 28.22 30.98 -35.90
C SER A 367 29.56 31.65 -35.62
N GLU A 368 30.12 32.37 -36.58
CA GLU A 368 31.39 33.09 -36.52
C GLU A 368 31.51 34.17 -35.39
N MET A 369 30.50 34.28 -34.52
CA MET A 369 30.42 35.34 -33.51
C MET A 369 30.51 34.82 -32.06
N PHE A 370 30.62 33.53 -31.80
CA PHE A 370 30.77 32.99 -30.44
C PHE A 370 32.02 32.11 -30.34
N TYR A 371 32.89 32.46 -29.37
CA TYR A 371 34.08 31.72 -29.00
C TYR A 371 33.72 30.27 -28.62
N ASP A 372 34.63 29.32 -28.88
CA ASP A 372 34.52 27.93 -28.41
C ASP A 372 34.18 27.92 -26.93
N SER A 373 32.98 27.50 -26.59
CA SER A 373 32.56 27.47 -25.17
C SER A 373 32.97 26.12 -24.56
N ILE A 374 33.63 26.18 -23.44
CA ILE A 374 33.93 25.00 -22.64
C ILE A 374 32.68 24.72 -21.80
N SER A 375 32.09 23.53 -21.95
CA SER A 375 30.92 23.10 -21.22
C SER A 375 31.21 21.80 -20.45
N THR A 376 30.64 21.66 -19.27
CA THR A 376 30.61 20.38 -18.56
C THR A 376 29.34 19.62 -18.96
N TYR A 377 29.47 18.33 -19.17
CA TYR A 377 28.34 17.45 -19.45
C TYR A 377 28.15 16.49 -18.29
N ASP A 378 27.03 16.62 -17.59
CA ASP A 378 26.71 15.89 -16.36
C ASP A 378 26.04 14.52 -16.61
N GLY A 379 25.75 14.18 -17.87
CA GLY A 379 25.11 12.94 -18.25
C GLY A 379 23.59 12.96 -18.24
N LEU A 380 23.00 12.07 -19.04
CA LEU A 380 21.56 11.99 -19.23
C LEU A 380 20.83 11.49 -17.96
N VAL A 381 21.45 10.58 -17.20
CA VAL A 381 20.93 10.09 -15.92
C VAL A 381 20.73 11.23 -14.93
N LYS A 382 21.75 12.07 -14.75
CA LYS A 382 21.67 13.24 -13.86
C LYS A 382 20.68 14.28 -14.37
N TYR A 383 20.58 14.45 -15.68
CA TYR A 383 19.58 15.33 -16.29
C TYR A 383 18.14 14.90 -15.92
N ILE A 384 17.81 13.59 -16.04
CA ILE A 384 16.50 13.06 -15.67
C ILE A 384 16.23 13.22 -14.16
N GLN A 385 17.26 12.95 -13.32
CA GLN A 385 17.14 13.11 -11.86
C GLN A 385 16.87 14.56 -11.47
N LEU A 386 17.61 15.51 -12.05
CA LEU A 386 17.40 16.94 -11.80
C LEU A 386 16.00 17.40 -12.20
N GLN A 387 15.48 16.96 -13.35
CA GLN A 387 14.11 17.27 -13.76
C GLN A 387 13.09 16.74 -12.74
N LYS A 388 13.31 15.55 -12.17
CA LYS A 388 12.46 14.98 -11.15
C LYS A 388 12.50 15.75 -9.83
N GLU A 389 13.67 16.25 -9.43
CA GLU A 389 13.87 16.93 -8.14
C GLU A 389 13.50 18.42 -8.17
N THR A 390 13.71 19.09 -9.29
CA THR A 390 13.60 20.55 -9.38
C THR A 390 12.37 21.04 -10.13
N SER A 391 11.76 20.22 -11.01
CA SER A 391 10.62 20.68 -11.79
C SER A 391 9.35 20.78 -10.96
N THR A 392 8.61 21.87 -11.15
CA THR A 392 7.24 22.07 -10.63
C THR A 392 6.16 21.69 -11.64
N SER A 393 6.55 21.35 -12.89
CA SER A 393 5.65 20.99 -13.96
C SER A 393 5.22 19.52 -13.84
N ALA A 394 3.92 19.28 -13.69
CA ALA A 394 3.37 17.91 -13.66
C ALA A 394 3.65 17.10 -14.93
N LYS A 395 3.90 17.76 -16.08
CA LYS A 395 4.27 17.11 -17.33
C LYS A 395 5.71 16.58 -17.27
N GLU A 396 6.64 17.39 -16.77
CA GLU A 396 8.07 17.04 -16.65
C GLU A 396 8.29 15.98 -15.58
N LEU A 397 7.57 16.07 -14.46
CA LEU A 397 7.61 15.04 -13.42
C LEU A 397 7.15 13.68 -13.97
N ARG A 398 6.02 13.62 -14.68
CA ARG A 398 5.55 12.37 -15.32
C ARG A 398 6.52 11.86 -16.37
N TRP A 399 7.15 12.77 -17.13
CA TRP A 399 8.17 12.39 -18.10
C TRP A 399 9.38 11.76 -17.41
N ALA A 400 9.91 12.34 -16.33
CA ALA A 400 11.03 11.79 -15.58
C ALA A 400 10.67 10.46 -14.88
N GLU A 401 9.42 10.32 -14.43
CA GLU A 401 8.92 9.08 -13.82
C GLU A 401 8.91 7.90 -14.80
N GLN A 402 8.68 8.12 -16.10
CA GLN A 402 8.71 7.06 -17.12
C GLN A 402 10.07 6.36 -17.23
N PHE A 403 11.16 7.10 -16.99
CA PHE A 403 12.54 6.59 -17.06
C PHE A 403 13.11 6.24 -15.69
N SER A 404 12.29 6.29 -14.64
CA SER A 404 12.70 5.96 -13.28
C SER A 404 12.21 4.57 -12.88
N MET A 405 12.98 3.94 -12.01
CA MET A 405 12.60 2.71 -11.30
C MET A 405 12.84 2.88 -9.81
N MET A 406 12.06 2.17 -9.00
CA MET A 406 12.31 2.09 -7.56
C MET A 406 13.27 0.95 -7.30
N GLN A 407 14.41 1.26 -6.72
CA GLN A 407 15.46 0.30 -6.39
C GLN A 407 15.63 0.21 -4.87
N THR A 408 15.91 -0.98 -4.36
CA THR A 408 16.29 -1.16 -2.95
C THR A 408 17.49 -0.27 -2.62
N CYS A 409 17.44 0.44 -1.50
CA CYS A 409 18.50 1.33 -1.09
C CYS A 409 19.82 0.56 -0.88
N PRO A 410 20.90 0.84 -1.62
CA PRO A 410 22.14 0.08 -1.52
C PRO A 410 22.88 0.29 -0.19
N GLU A 411 22.56 1.34 0.57
CA GLU A 411 23.21 1.62 1.85
C GLU A 411 22.60 0.80 3.00
N CYS A 412 21.28 0.70 3.05
CA CYS A 412 20.59 -0.05 4.11
C CYS A 412 20.03 -1.39 3.65
N GLY A 413 20.15 -1.77 2.38
CA GLY A 413 19.60 -3.03 1.87
C GLY A 413 18.09 -3.20 2.06
N GLY A 414 17.33 -2.08 2.08
CA GLY A 414 15.90 -2.10 2.35
C GLY A 414 15.52 -1.98 3.83
N ALA A 415 16.48 -2.06 4.75
CA ALA A 415 16.24 -2.04 6.20
C ALA A 415 15.70 -0.71 6.75
N ARG A 416 15.71 0.38 5.97
CA ARG A 416 15.22 1.73 6.31
C ARG A 416 15.99 2.47 7.39
N LEU A 417 16.80 1.78 8.20
CA LEU A 417 17.52 2.28 9.35
C LEU A 417 19.00 2.57 9.04
N ASN A 418 19.62 3.37 9.88
CA ASN A 418 21.04 3.66 9.81
C ASN A 418 21.89 2.48 10.31
N LYS A 419 23.21 2.54 10.07
CA LYS A 419 24.13 1.46 10.41
C LYS A 419 24.21 1.18 11.92
N GLU A 420 24.10 2.21 12.76
CA GLU A 420 24.15 2.04 14.23
C GLU A 420 22.95 1.22 14.71
N ALA A 421 21.73 1.62 14.32
CA ALA A 421 20.50 0.94 14.71
C ALA A 421 20.45 -0.54 14.28
N LEU A 422 21.02 -0.84 13.09
CA LEU A 422 21.07 -2.21 12.56
C LEU A 422 22.08 -3.11 13.27
N HIS A 423 22.98 -2.55 14.10
CA HIS A 423 23.97 -3.30 14.87
C HIS A 423 23.57 -3.49 16.34
N TYR A 424 22.34 -3.15 16.71
CA TYR A 424 21.74 -3.64 17.96
C TYR A 424 21.05 -4.97 17.71
N ARG A 425 21.33 -5.98 18.55
CA ARG A 425 20.80 -7.33 18.41
C ARG A 425 20.16 -7.80 19.71
N LEU A 426 19.06 -8.51 19.59
CA LEU A 426 18.39 -9.23 20.67
C LEU A 426 18.23 -10.68 20.23
N ALA A 427 18.74 -11.64 21.02
CA ALA A 427 18.79 -13.04 20.62
C ALA A 427 19.31 -13.25 19.16
N GLY A 428 20.39 -12.53 18.81
CA GLY A 428 21.06 -12.62 17.52
C GLY A 428 20.40 -11.85 16.35
N LYS A 429 19.21 -11.30 16.50
CA LYS A 429 18.45 -10.59 15.46
C LYS A 429 18.45 -9.08 15.67
N ASN A 430 18.51 -8.30 14.61
CA ASN A 430 18.27 -6.87 14.64
C ASN A 430 16.77 -6.56 14.38
N ILE A 431 16.36 -5.32 14.68
CA ILE A 431 14.94 -4.92 14.56
C ILE A 431 14.40 -5.00 13.12
N SER A 432 15.23 -4.77 12.10
CA SER A 432 14.81 -4.85 10.69
C SER A 432 14.65 -6.30 10.25
N GLU A 433 15.49 -7.21 10.72
CA GLU A 433 15.36 -8.64 10.48
C GLU A 433 14.05 -9.15 11.06
N LEU A 434 13.68 -8.76 12.29
CA LEU A 434 12.38 -9.11 12.89
C LEU A 434 11.20 -8.50 12.11
N ALA A 435 11.30 -7.25 11.74
CA ALA A 435 10.24 -6.59 10.98
C ALA A 435 10.03 -7.19 9.58
N SER A 436 11.03 -7.86 9.02
CA SER A 436 10.98 -8.49 7.70
C SER A 436 10.50 -9.95 7.75
N MET A 437 10.45 -10.57 8.93
CA MET A 437 9.84 -11.88 9.12
C MET A 437 8.33 -11.81 8.86
N ASP A 438 7.75 -12.90 8.38
CA ASP A 438 6.30 -13.06 8.46
C ASP A 438 5.85 -13.18 9.93
N ILE A 439 4.58 -12.83 10.17
CA ILE A 439 4.05 -12.77 11.54
C ILE A 439 4.08 -14.14 12.24
N ILE A 440 3.96 -15.24 11.49
CA ILE A 440 4.06 -16.60 12.05
C ILE A 440 5.48 -16.84 12.58
N ALA A 441 6.50 -16.60 11.74
CA ALA A 441 7.91 -16.77 12.14
C ALA A 441 8.31 -15.81 13.26
N LEU A 442 7.75 -14.60 13.27
CA LEU A 442 7.98 -13.65 14.36
C LEU A 442 7.37 -14.14 15.68
N ASN A 443 6.16 -14.73 15.62
CA ASN A 443 5.54 -15.34 16.81
C ASN A 443 6.37 -16.50 17.33
N GLU A 444 6.82 -17.43 16.47
CA GLU A 444 7.71 -18.54 16.84
C GLU A 444 9.00 -18.04 17.49
N TRP A 445 9.61 -17.00 16.94
CA TRP A 445 10.81 -16.38 17.52
C TRP A 445 10.53 -15.78 18.91
N LEU A 446 9.39 -15.13 19.09
CA LEU A 446 9.01 -14.54 20.39
C LEU A 446 8.73 -15.62 21.45
N GLU A 447 8.19 -16.79 21.06
CA GLU A 447 7.98 -17.89 21.98
C GLU A 447 9.30 -18.44 22.54
N GLN A 448 10.34 -18.51 21.70
CA GLN A 448 11.68 -18.99 22.05
C GLN A 448 12.55 -17.90 22.69
N LEU A 449 12.13 -16.62 22.67
CA LEU A 449 12.95 -15.51 23.12
C LEU A 449 13.35 -15.61 24.58
N ASP A 450 12.44 -16.03 25.46
CA ASP A 450 12.68 -16.10 26.92
C ASP A 450 13.86 -17.02 27.29
N GLU A 451 14.10 -18.08 26.54
CA GLU A 451 15.22 -18.98 26.73
C GLU A 451 16.59 -18.36 26.38
N SER A 452 16.58 -17.39 25.48
CA SER A 452 17.77 -16.72 24.96
C SER A 452 18.15 -15.45 25.73
N LEU A 453 17.28 -14.97 26.62
CA LEU A 453 17.50 -13.75 27.38
C LEU A 453 18.23 -14.02 28.73
N THR A 454 19.11 -13.09 29.08
CA THR A 454 19.65 -13.00 30.44
C THR A 454 18.57 -12.59 31.44
N ASP A 455 18.72 -12.91 32.73
CA ASP A 455 17.75 -12.57 33.78
C ASP A 455 17.43 -11.05 33.80
N LYS A 456 18.45 -10.23 33.60
CA LYS A 456 18.28 -8.76 33.50
C LYS A 456 17.45 -8.37 32.27
N GLN A 457 17.72 -8.95 31.11
CA GLN A 457 16.96 -8.67 29.88
C GLN A 457 15.52 -9.17 30.01
N ARG A 458 15.31 -10.34 30.63
CA ARG A 458 13.99 -10.91 30.88
C ARG A 458 13.13 -10.00 31.78
N ALA A 459 13.72 -9.48 32.85
CA ALA A 459 13.02 -8.56 33.76
C ALA A 459 12.62 -7.24 33.08
N ILE A 460 13.42 -6.75 32.10
CA ILE A 460 13.14 -5.52 31.37
C ILE A 460 12.15 -5.77 30.21
N ALA A 461 12.31 -6.88 29.50
CA ALA A 461 11.58 -7.17 28.26
C ALA A 461 10.19 -7.78 28.49
N GLY A 462 9.93 -8.42 29.63
CA GLY A 462 8.77 -9.29 29.85
C GLY A 462 7.43 -8.65 29.50
N GLU A 463 7.13 -7.47 30.06
CA GLU A 463 5.85 -6.77 29.78
C GLU A 463 5.76 -6.30 28.32
N ILE A 464 6.88 -5.88 27.70
CA ILE A 464 6.90 -5.44 26.30
C ILE A 464 6.64 -6.62 25.38
N VAL A 465 7.29 -7.75 25.64
CA VAL A 465 7.14 -9.00 24.86
C VAL A 465 5.72 -9.53 24.96
N LYS A 466 5.10 -9.46 26.14
CA LYS A 466 3.71 -9.85 26.35
C LYS A 466 2.76 -9.03 25.49
N GLU A 467 2.93 -7.71 25.45
CA GLU A 467 2.11 -6.81 24.61
C GLU A 467 2.31 -7.11 23.12
N VAL A 468 3.55 -7.35 22.69
CA VAL A 468 3.85 -7.72 21.29
C VAL A 468 3.18 -9.04 20.91
N LYS A 469 3.30 -10.08 21.77
CA LYS A 469 2.65 -11.39 21.56
C LYS A 469 1.14 -11.26 21.44
N THR A 470 0.52 -10.48 22.32
CA THR A 470 -0.94 -10.25 22.29
C THR A 470 -1.38 -9.63 20.96
N ARG A 471 -0.70 -8.58 20.49
CA ARG A 471 -1.02 -7.91 19.22
C ARG A 471 -0.76 -8.80 18.01
N ILE A 472 0.29 -9.60 18.05
CA ILE A 472 0.59 -10.59 17.01
C ILE A 472 -0.50 -11.67 16.97
N GLY A 473 -0.97 -12.13 18.14
CA GLY A 473 -2.08 -13.09 18.25
C GLY A 473 -3.31 -12.58 17.50
N PHE A 474 -3.72 -11.33 17.68
CA PHE A 474 -4.86 -10.76 16.95
C PHE A 474 -4.66 -10.71 15.42
N LEU A 475 -3.43 -10.49 14.94
CA LEU A 475 -3.14 -10.55 13.50
C LEU A 475 -3.21 -11.98 12.96
N LEU A 476 -2.81 -12.97 13.76
CA LEU A 476 -2.95 -14.39 13.42
C LEU A 476 -4.42 -14.82 13.40
N ASP A 477 -5.20 -14.34 14.36
CA ASP A 477 -6.64 -14.65 14.47
C ASP A 477 -7.46 -14.13 13.28
N VAL A 478 -7.05 -13.00 12.67
CA VAL A 478 -7.69 -12.49 11.45
C VAL A 478 -7.07 -13.03 10.16
N GLY A 479 -6.19 -14.05 10.24
CA GLY A 479 -5.61 -14.74 9.08
C GLY A 479 -4.52 -13.96 8.34
N LEU A 480 -3.79 -13.05 9.00
CA LEU A 480 -2.74 -12.21 8.41
C LEU A 480 -1.31 -12.70 8.71
N GLY A 481 -1.16 -13.96 9.12
CA GLY A 481 0.13 -14.53 9.50
C GLY A 481 1.23 -14.49 8.44
N TYR A 482 0.85 -14.43 7.16
CA TYR A 482 1.77 -14.36 6.03
C TYR A 482 2.35 -12.96 5.76
N LEU A 483 1.82 -11.92 6.39
CA LEU A 483 2.34 -10.56 6.25
C LEU A 483 3.61 -10.37 7.08
N SER A 484 4.45 -9.42 6.66
CA SER A 484 5.57 -8.92 7.48
C SER A 484 5.26 -7.53 8.02
N LEU A 485 5.84 -7.19 9.19
CA LEU A 485 5.68 -5.87 9.80
C LEU A 485 6.26 -4.75 8.93
N ASN A 486 7.25 -5.05 8.10
CA ASN A 486 7.90 -4.08 7.20
C ASN A 486 7.09 -3.82 5.92
N ARG A 487 6.05 -4.60 5.63
CA ARG A 487 5.22 -4.42 4.43
C ARG A 487 4.54 -3.06 4.45
N SER A 488 4.68 -2.32 3.34
CA SER A 488 4.09 -0.99 3.18
C SER A 488 2.57 -1.06 3.16
N SER A 489 1.90 -0.17 3.90
CA SER A 489 0.43 -0.08 3.92
C SER A 489 -0.17 0.24 2.54
N VAL A 490 0.60 0.89 1.65
CA VAL A 490 0.17 1.20 0.27
C VAL A 490 0.07 -0.06 -0.60
N SER A 491 0.81 -1.13 -0.27
CA SER A 491 0.83 -2.39 -1.01
C SER A 491 -0.21 -3.40 -0.53
N LEU A 492 -0.98 -3.07 0.49
CA LEU A 492 -2.02 -3.94 1.04
C LEU A 492 -3.28 -3.91 0.17
N SER A 493 -3.93 -5.04 0.02
CA SER A 493 -5.28 -5.11 -0.51
C SER A 493 -6.28 -4.43 0.44
N GLY A 494 -7.47 -4.07 -0.07
CA GLY A 494 -8.53 -3.47 0.75
C GLY A 494 -8.89 -4.33 1.96
N GLY A 495 -9.06 -5.63 1.76
CA GLY A 495 -9.37 -6.58 2.83
C GLY A 495 -8.22 -6.78 3.84
N GLU A 496 -6.95 -6.83 3.38
CA GLU A 496 -5.79 -6.88 4.30
C GLU A 496 -5.74 -5.65 5.21
N GLY A 497 -5.90 -4.45 4.63
CA GLY A 497 -5.91 -3.19 5.38
C GLY A 497 -7.06 -3.11 6.39
N GLN A 498 -8.23 -3.63 6.04
CA GLN A 498 -9.41 -3.70 6.91
C GLN A 498 -9.18 -4.66 8.08
N ARG A 499 -8.67 -5.87 7.82
CA ARG A 499 -8.36 -6.86 8.87
C ARG A 499 -7.26 -6.39 9.82
N ILE A 500 -6.25 -5.66 9.35
CA ILE A 500 -5.26 -5.02 10.22
C ILE A 500 -5.94 -4.05 11.19
N ARG A 501 -6.88 -3.22 10.71
CA ARG A 501 -7.64 -2.31 11.56
C ARG A 501 -8.52 -3.08 12.55
N LEU A 502 -9.19 -4.15 12.10
CA LEU A 502 -9.99 -5.01 12.98
C LEU A 502 -9.11 -5.59 14.10
N ALA A 503 -7.96 -6.20 13.77
CA ALA A 503 -7.03 -6.74 14.75
C ALA A 503 -6.55 -5.68 15.77
N THR A 504 -6.28 -4.46 15.29
CA THR A 504 -5.89 -3.34 16.14
C THR A 504 -7.03 -2.94 17.09
N GLN A 505 -8.29 -2.93 16.63
CA GLN A 505 -9.44 -2.60 17.46
C GLN A 505 -9.76 -3.69 18.48
N VAL A 506 -9.71 -4.96 18.11
CA VAL A 506 -9.81 -6.09 19.06
C VAL A 506 -8.74 -5.97 20.13
N GLY A 507 -7.50 -5.61 19.72
CA GLY A 507 -6.38 -5.40 20.62
C GLY A 507 -6.50 -4.20 21.57
N SER A 508 -7.35 -3.23 21.25
CA SER A 508 -7.59 -2.06 22.11
C SER A 508 -8.41 -2.40 23.36
N GLN A 509 -9.10 -3.54 23.37
CA GLN A 509 -9.99 -4.00 24.45
C GLN A 509 -11.02 -2.95 24.90
N LEU A 510 -11.45 -2.09 23.97
CA LEU A 510 -12.50 -1.12 24.25
C LEU A 510 -13.83 -1.85 24.47
N VAL A 511 -14.59 -1.38 25.46
CA VAL A 511 -15.91 -1.92 25.82
C VAL A 511 -16.99 -0.86 25.59
N ASN A 512 -18.23 -1.33 25.36
CA ASN A 512 -19.38 -0.45 25.11
C ASN A 512 -19.18 0.47 23.90
N VAL A 513 -18.51 -0.05 22.87
CA VAL A 513 -18.30 0.62 21.59
C VAL A 513 -19.18 -0.02 20.54
N PHE A 514 -19.59 0.77 19.57
CA PHE A 514 -20.40 0.37 18.45
C PHE A 514 -19.54 0.27 17.20
N TYR A 515 -19.24 -0.94 16.74
CA TYR A 515 -18.43 -1.19 15.56
C TYR A 515 -19.29 -1.40 14.31
N ILE A 516 -18.97 -0.75 13.22
CA ILE A 516 -19.59 -0.95 11.92
C ILE A 516 -18.50 -1.35 10.91
N LEU A 517 -18.67 -2.55 10.32
CA LEU A 517 -17.72 -3.13 9.36
C LEU A 517 -18.38 -3.25 7.98
N ASP A 518 -17.63 -2.95 6.94
CA ASP A 518 -18.06 -3.05 5.54
C ASP A 518 -17.40 -4.26 4.89
N GLU A 519 -18.17 -5.32 4.68
CA GLU A 519 -17.77 -6.55 3.98
C GLU A 519 -16.40 -7.12 4.41
N PRO A 520 -16.21 -7.46 5.71
CA PRO A 520 -14.90 -7.89 6.21
C PRO A 520 -14.43 -9.25 5.66
N SER A 521 -15.30 -10.06 5.05
CA SER A 521 -14.98 -11.36 4.43
C SER A 521 -14.30 -11.24 3.06
N ILE A 522 -14.18 -10.03 2.51
CA ILE A 522 -13.63 -9.84 1.16
C ILE A 522 -12.23 -10.41 0.98
N GLY A 523 -12.05 -11.19 -0.09
CA GLY A 523 -10.78 -11.82 -0.44
C GLY A 523 -10.35 -12.91 0.54
N LEU A 524 -11.25 -13.41 1.37
CA LEU A 524 -11.01 -14.55 2.26
C LEU A 524 -11.38 -15.87 1.61
N HIS A 525 -10.50 -16.84 1.83
CA HIS A 525 -10.86 -18.24 1.62
C HIS A 525 -11.85 -18.71 2.71
N PRO A 526 -12.80 -19.63 2.43
CA PRO A 526 -13.74 -20.14 3.43
C PRO A 526 -13.10 -20.56 4.76
N ARG A 527 -11.94 -21.18 4.73
CA ARG A 527 -11.15 -21.50 5.94
C ARG A 527 -10.84 -20.28 6.82
N ASP A 528 -10.56 -19.16 6.20
CA ASP A 528 -10.17 -17.95 6.93
C ASP A 528 -11.40 -17.20 7.45
N ASN A 529 -12.61 -17.46 6.90
CA ASN A 529 -13.89 -16.94 7.40
C ASN A 529 -14.18 -17.40 8.82
N ASP A 530 -13.90 -18.65 9.17
CA ASP A 530 -14.09 -19.17 10.53
C ASP A 530 -13.30 -18.37 11.57
N ARG A 531 -12.07 -17.98 11.25
CA ARG A 531 -11.23 -17.14 12.10
C ARG A 531 -11.80 -15.73 12.24
N LEU A 532 -12.24 -15.15 11.13
CA LEU A 532 -12.89 -13.83 11.14
C LEU A 532 -14.14 -13.84 12.02
N ILE A 533 -15.02 -14.85 11.86
CA ILE A 533 -16.24 -15.01 12.67
C ILE A 533 -15.88 -15.10 14.16
N SER A 534 -14.86 -15.88 14.52
CA SER A 534 -14.38 -15.97 15.89
C SER A 534 -13.90 -14.62 16.43
N SER A 535 -13.17 -13.83 15.63
CA SER A 535 -12.70 -12.49 16.01
C SER A 535 -13.86 -11.52 16.20
N LEU A 536 -14.89 -11.56 15.33
CA LEU A 536 -16.08 -10.71 15.46
C LEU A 536 -16.90 -11.08 16.70
N LYS A 537 -17.02 -12.36 16.99
CA LYS A 537 -17.68 -12.84 18.23
C LYS A 537 -16.89 -12.44 19.48
N SER A 538 -15.56 -12.54 19.45
CA SER A 538 -14.71 -12.08 20.55
C SER A 538 -14.87 -10.57 20.78
N LEU A 539 -14.97 -9.77 19.73
CA LEU A 539 -15.20 -8.32 19.84
C LEU A 539 -16.57 -8.01 20.48
N ARG A 540 -17.62 -8.78 20.12
CA ARG A 540 -18.95 -8.72 20.75
C ARG A 540 -18.89 -9.14 22.22
N ASP A 541 -18.25 -10.26 22.52
CA ASP A 541 -18.25 -10.90 23.85
C ASP A 541 -17.52 -10.06 24.94
N ILE A 542 -16.68 -9.12 24.52
CA ILE A 542 -16.08 -8.11 25.42
C ILE A 542 -17.12 -7.07 25.87
N GLY A 543 -18.34 -7.04 25.31
CA GLY A 543 -19.39 -6.08 25.62
C GLY A 543 -19.51 -4.96 24.58
N ASN A 544 -19.34 -5.27 23.31
CA ASN A 544 -19.51 -4.35 22.19
C ASN A 544 -20.66 -4.76 21.29
N THR A 545 -21.27 -3.80 20.61
CA THR A 545 -22.23 -4.06 19.55
C THR A 545 -21.53 -4.02 18.21
N VAL A 546 -21.67 -5.06 17.41
CA VAL A 546 -20.97 -5.20 16.13
C VAL A 546 -21.99 -5.29 15.00
N ILE A 547 -22.02 -4.31 14.10
CA ILE A 547 -22.77 -4.36 12.85
C ILE A 547 -21.83 -4.69 11.71
N VAL A 548 -22.24 -5.63 10.86
CA VAL A 548 -21.51 -6.04 9.68
C VAL A 548 -22.41 -5.94 8.46
N VAL A 549 -22.03 -5.14 7.47
CA VAL A 549 -22.66 -5.18 6.15
C VAL A 549 -22.03 -6.35 5.40
N GLU A 550 -22.81 -7.40 5.10
CA GLU A 550 -22.27 -8.65 4.58
C GLU A 550 -23.21 -9.41 3.64
N HIS A 551 -22.58 -10.27 2.82
CA HIS A 551 -23.22 -11.17 1.89
C HIS A 551 -22.79 -12.62 2.05
N ASP A 552 -21.76 -12.85 2.89
CA ASP A 552 -21.25 -14.20 3.16
C ASP A 552 -22.25 -15.02 3.98
N ARG A 553 -22.51 -16.24 3.52
CA ARG A 553 -23.48 -17.17 4.13
C ARG A 553 -23.09 -17.53 5.56
N ASP A 554 -21.83 -17.84 5.78
CA ASP A 554 -21.37 -18.38 7.07
C ASP A 554 -21.41 -17.28 8.14
N ILE A 555 -21.05 -16.04 7.78
CA ILE A 555 -21.17 -14.89 8.68
C ILE A 555 -22.63 -14.58 9.01
N MET A 556 -23.54 -14.63 8.01
CA MET A 556 -24.98 -14.44 8.26
C MET A 556 -25.53 -15.50 9.22
N LEU A 557 -25.20 -16.77 9.00
CA LEU A 557 -25.68 -17.86 9.87
C LEU A 557 -25.02 -17.86 11.25
N ALA A 558 -23.83 -17.28 11.40
CA ALA A 558 -23.13 -17.18 12.67
C ALA A 558 -23.47 -15.93 13.49
N SER A 559 -24.27 -14.99 12.92
CA SER A 559 -24.73 -13.78 13.58
C SER A 559 -25.81 -14.01 14.61
N ASP A 560 -26.05 -13.04 15.49
CA ASP A 560 -27.13 -13.06 16.47
C ASP A 560 -28.43 -12.48 15.88
N TYR A 561 -28.30 -11.55 14.92
CA TYR A 561 -29.43 -10.83 14.33
C TYR A 561 -29.13 -10.48 12.87
N ILE A 562 -30.16 -10.57 12.00
CA ILE A 562 -30.07 -10.24 10.58
C ILE A 562 -31.10 -9.19 10.21
N ILE A 563 -30.67 -8.17 9.45
CA ILE A 563 -31.52 -7.16 8.84
C ILE A 563 -31.34 -7.26 7.33
N ASP A 564 -32.41 -7.64 6.61
CA ASP A 564 -32.39 -7.77 5.15
C ASP A 564 -33.10 -6.58 4.52
N LEU A 565 -32.37 -5.84 3.66
CA LEU A 565 -32.90 -4.69 2.93
C LEU A 565 -33.24 -5.06 1.48
N GLY A 566 -34.46 -4.67 1.06
CA GLY A 566 -34.94 -4.96 -0.27
C GLY A 566 -36.15 -4.12 -0.63
N PRO A 567 -37.11 -4.70 -1.40
CA PRO A 567 -37.06 -6.04 -2.03
C PRO A 567 -36.12 -6.09 -3.27
N LYS A 568 -35.74 -4.92 -3.83
CA LYS A 568 -34.88 -4.76 -5.02
C LYS A 568 -33.87 -3.64 -4.82
N ALA A 569 -33.09 -3.32 -5.86
CA ALA A 569 -32.09 -2.27 -5.85
C ALA A 569 -32.66 -0.86 -6.19
N GLY A 570 -31.99 0.20 -5.76
CA GLY A 570 -32.28 1.59 -6.07
C GLY A 570 -33.66 2.03 -5.58
N ARG A 571 -34.47 2.66 -6.45
CA ARG A 571 -35.81 3.15 -6.08
C ARG A 571 -36.81 2.06 -5.66
N LYS A 572 -36.58 0.83 -6.07
CA LYS A 572 -37.40 -0.34 -5.69
C LYS A 572 -36.86 -1.07 -4.46
N GLY A 573 -35.78 -0.56 -3.87
CA GLY A 573 -35.21 -0.98 -2.60
C GLY A 573 -35.53 -0.01 -1.47
N GLY A 574 -34.75 -0.02 -0.43
CA GLY A 574 -34.81 0.92 0.70
C GLY A 574 -35.86 0.59 1.75
N GLU A 575 -36.35 -0.65 1.80
CA GLU A 575 -37.32 -1.16 2.78
C GLU A 575 -36.67 -2.32 3.56
N ILE A 576 -36.99 -2.49 4.84
CA ILE A 576 -36.64 -3.71 5.58
C ILE A 576 -37.64 -4.78 5.18
N VAL A 577 -37.12 -5.85 4.59
CA VAL A 577 -37.95 -7.02 4.19
C VAL A 577 -37.92 -8.13 5.24
N PHE A 578 -36.90 -8.12 6.09
CA PHE A 578 -36.76 -9.01 7.23
C PHE A 578 -35.88 -8.39 8.32
N ALA A 579 -36.23 -8.64 9.58
CA ALA A 579 -35.41 -8.34 10.76
C ALA A 579 -35.70 -9.39 11.82
N GLY A 580 -34.69 -10.15 12.26
CA GLY A 580 -34.86 -11.26 13.21
C GLY A 580 -33.60 -12.13 13.33
N THR A 581 -33.73 -13.27 13.94
CA THR A 581 -32.66 -14.25 14.11
C THR A 581 -32.33 -15.01 12.80
N PRO A 582 -31.15 -15.61 12.65
CA PRO A 582 -30.82 -16.47 11.50
C PRO A 582 -31.79 -17.63 11.33
N GLU A 583 -32.29 -18.22 12.44
CA GLU A 583 -33.26 -19.35 12.41
C GLU A 583 -34.64 -18.94 11.87
N GLU A 584 -35.05 -17.70 12.18
CA GLU A 584 -36.28 -17.11 11.62
C GLU A 584 -36.06 -16.77 10.14
N MET A 585 -34.90 -16.28 9.76
CA MET A 585 -34.54 -15.98 8.37
C MET A 585 -34.63 -17.23 7.48
N LEU A 586 -34.14 -18.39 7.95
CA LEU A 586 -34.19 -19.65 7.21
C LEU A 586 -35.65 -20.12 6.94
N LYS A 587 -36.63 -19.69 7.74
CA LYS A 587 -38.04 -19.97 7.54
C LYS A 587 -38.74 -18.96 6.62
N GLY A 588 -38.07 -17.83 6.36
CA GLY A 588 -38.57 -16.73 5.53
C GLY A 588 -38.63 -17.10 4.04
N ASP A 589 -39.18 -16.17 3.26
CA ASP A 589 -39.28 -16.27 1.79
C ASP A 589 -38.75 -15.04 1.07
N THR A 590 -37.90 -14.26 1.74
CA THR A 590 -37.15 -13.16 1.09
C THR A 590 -36.13 -13.73 0.09
N MET A 591 -35.63 -12.91 -0.83
CA MET A 591 -34.63 -13.35 -1.79
C MET A 591 -33.39 -13.96 -1.08
N THR A 592 -32.90 -13.30 -0.04
CA THR A 592 -31.80 -13.79 0.78
C THR A 592 -32.14 -15.11 1.47
N ALA A 593 -33.34 -15.21 2.06
CA ALA A 593 -33.80 -16.42 2.72
C ALA A 593 -33.87 -17.63 1.79
N ARG A 594 -34.33 -17.46 0.55
CA ARG A 594 -34.40 -18.51 -0.46
C ARG A 594 -33.04 -19.09 -0.80
N PHE A 595 -31.99 -18.27 -0.88
CA PHE A 595 -30.63 -18.76 -1.08
C PHE A 595 -30.08 -19.44 0.17
N LEU A 596 -30.30 -18.87 1.35
CA LEU A 596 -29.83 -19.49 2.61
C LEU A 596 -30.45 -20.83 2.90
N ASN A 597 -31.75 -21.00 2.64
CA ASN A 597 -32.49 -22.26 2.88
C ASN A 597 -32.43 -23.24 1.71
N GLY A 598 -31.72 -22.92 0.62
CA GLY A 598 -31.49 -23.79 -0.53
C GLY A 598 -32.68 -23.92 -1.50
N LYS A 599 -33.77 -23.12 -1.35
CA LYS A 599 -34.86 -23.05 -2.34
C LYS A 599 -34.41 -22.46 -3.67
N GLU A 600 -33.47 -21.51 -3.63
CA GLU A 600 -32.74 -20.99 -4.80
C GLU A 600 -31.26 -21.27 -4.63
N LYS A 601 -30.59 -21.64 -5.72
CA LYS A 601 -29.16 -21.86 -5.75
C LYS A 601 -28.58 -21.48 -7.11
N ILE A 602 -27.28 -21.21 -7.16
CA ILE A 602 -26.54 -21.06 -8.40
C ILE A 602 -26.23 -22.47 -8.91
N GLU A 603 -26.78 -22.81 -10.09
CA GLU A 603 -26.70 -24.17 -10.62
C GLU A 603 -25.32 -24.51 -11.13
N VAL A 604 -24.86 -25.74 -10.91
CA VAL A 604 -23.66 -26.29 -11.46
C VAL A 604 -23.90 -26.65 -12.93
N PRO A 605 -23.07 -26.28 -13.89
CA PRO A 605 -23.23 -26.68 -15.29
C PRO A 605 -23.25 -28.20 -15.44
N ALA A 606 -24.28 -28.72 -16.13
CA ALA A 606 -24.43 -30.16 -16.35
C ALA A 606 -23.28 -30.76 -17.19
N VAL A 607 -22.66 -29.95 -18.06
CA VAL A 607 -21.52 -30.34 -18.89
C VAL A 607 -20.48 -29.24 -18.85
N ARG A 608 -19.23 -29.59 -18.54
CA ARG A 608 -18.11 -28.68 -18.60
C ARG A 608 -17.66 -28.46 -20.03
N ARG A 609 -17.26 -27.23 -20.39
CA ARG A 609 -16.77 -26.92 -21.73
C ARG A 609 -15.45 -27.65 -22.01
N PRO A 610 -15.28 -28.30 -23.18
CA PRO A 610 -14.04 -28.97 -23.52
C PRO A 610 -12.88 -28.01 -23.82
N GLY A 611 -13.21 -26.72 -24.14
CA GLY A 611 -12.23 -25.75 -24.63
C GLY A 611 -11.92 -25.95 -26.12
N ASN A 612 -10.92 -25.22 -26.61
CA ASN A 612 -10.50 -25.32 -28.02
C ASN A 612 -9.27 -26.23 -28.23
N GLY A 613 -8.74 -26.85 -27.15
CA GLY A 613 -7.58 -27.74 -27.21
C GLY A 613 -6.21 -27.01 -27.14
N GLU A 614 -6.22 -25.69 -27.16
CA GLU A 614 -5.00 -24.86 -27.03
C GLU A 614 -4.76 -24.43 -25.58
N PHE A 615 -3.50 -24.08 -25.26
CA PHE A 615 -3.09 -23.71 -23.90
C PHE A 615 -2.11 -22.56 -23.94
N ILE A 616 -2.14 -21.74 -22.89
CA ILE A 616 -1.02 -20.90 -22.47
C ILE A 616 -0.31 -21.62 -21.33
N ARG A 617 1.01 -21.81 -21.47
CA ARG A 617 1.84 -22.48 -20.45
C ARG A 617 2.91 -21.53 -19.93
N ILE A 618 2.98 -21.37 -18.64
CA ILE A 618 4.08 -20.67 -17.94
C ILE A 618 4.93 -21.75 -17.28
N LYS A 619 6.24 -21.66 -17.45
CA LYS A 619 7.21 -22.54 -16.81
C LYS A 619 8.15 -21.75 -15.91
N GLY A 620 8.42 -22.29 -14.73
CA GLY A 620 9.40 -21.74 -13.82
C GLY A 620 9.03 -20.39 -13.24
N ALA A 621 7.74 -20.12 -13.01
CA ALA A 621 7.32 -18.87 -12.36
C ALA A 621 7.86 -18.81 -10.93
N CYS A 622 8.70 -17.82 -10.66
CA CYS A 622 9.26 -17.57 -9.34
C CYS A 622 9.24 -16.06 -9.04
N GLY A 623 9.18 -15.72 -7.79
CA GLY A 623 9.06 -14.34 -7.33
C GLY A 623 7.99 -14.23 -6.26
N ASN A 624 8.12 -13.28 -5.37
CA ASN A 624 7.37 -13.25 -4.13
C ASN A 624 7.44 -14.61 -3.42
N ASN A 625 6.31 -15.31 -3.27
CA ASN A 625 6.27 -16.64 -2.66
C ASN A 625 6.19 -17.80 -3.66
N LEU A 626 6.17 -17.56 -4.97
CA LEU A 626 6.10 -18.62 -5.99
C LEU A 626 7.36 -19.49 -5.99
N LYS A 627 7.18 -20.82 -5.98
CA LYS A 627 8.25 -21.81 -5.88
C LYS A 627 8.49 -22.54 -7.19
N ASN A 628 8.98 -21.84 -8.22
CA ASN A 628 9.30 -22.40 -9.53
C ASN A 628 8.09 -23.14 -10.13
N VAL A 629 6.98 -22.44 -10.27
CA VAL A 629 5.68 -23.00 -10.63
C VAL A 629 5.55 -23.18 -12.13
N ASP A 630 5.13 -24.39 -12.55
CA ASP A 630 4.68 -24.68 -13.91
C ASP A 630 3.14 -24.74 -13.90
N VAL A 631 2.50 -24.02 -14.84
CA VAL A 631 1.03 -23.96 -14.91
C VAL A 631 0.55 -23.84 -16.34
N GLU A 632 -0.58 -24.50 -16.65
CA GLU A 632 -1.27 -24.48 -17.92
C GLU A 632 -2.65 -23.83 -17.79
N PHE A 633 -2.96 -22.94 -18.71
CA PHE A 633 -4.27 -22.29 -18.84
C PHE A 633 -4.94 -22.77 -20.11
N PRO A 634 -5.91 -23.72 -20.04
CA PRO A 634 -6.63 -24.20 -21.21
C PRO A 634 -7.52 -23.10 -21.80
N LEU A 635 -7.41 -22.85 -23.12
CA LEU A 635 -8.13 -21.78 -23.80
C LEU A 635 -9.59 -22.16 -24.12
N GLY A 636 -10.47 -21.15 -24.26
CA GLY A 636 -11.90 -21.33 -24.52
C GLY A 636 -12.67 -21.85 -23.32
N LYS A 637 -12.19 -21.62 -22.10
CA LYS A 637 -12.78 -22.07 -20.83
C LYS A 637 -12.94 -20.94 -19.83
N LEU A 638 -13.79 -21.18 -18.85
CA LEU A 638 -13.84 -20.45 -17.58
C LEU A 638 -12.87 -21.09 -16.62
N ILE A 639 -11.76 -20.41 -16.33
CA ILE A 639 -10.69 -20.89 -15.43
C ILE A 639 -10.81 -20.13 -14.12
N CYS A 640 -10.86 -20.85 -12.99
CA CYS A 640 -10.85 -20.26 -11.66
C CYS A 640 -9.53 -20.55 -10.95
N VAL A 641 -8.81 -19.49 -10.55
CA VAL A 641 -7.59 -19.58 -9.75
C VAL A 641 -7.97 -19.39 -8.30
N THR A 642 -7.85 -20.43 -7.51
CA THR A 642 -8.33 -20.53 -6.12
C THR A 642 -7.19 -20.75 -5.13
N GLY A 643 -7.51 -20.85 -3.85
CA GLY A 643 -6.56 -21.15 -2.78
C GLY A 643 -6.59 -20.14 -1.65
N VAL A 644 -5.89 -20.45 -0.57
CA VAL A 644 -5.86 -19.63 0.65
C VAL A 644 -5.34 -18.22 0.40
N SER A 645 -5.67 -17.29 1.32
CA SER A 645 -5.14 -15.92 1.28
C SER A 645 -3.60 -15.95 1.40
N GLY A 646 -2.91 -15.16 0.54
CA GLY A 646 -1.44 -15.20 0.46
C GLY A 646 -0.84 -16.42 -0.22
N GLY A 647 -1.64 -17.35 -0.81
CA GLY A 647 -1.18 -18.58 -1.48
C GLY A 647 -0.43 -18.38 -2.80
N GLY A 648 -0.32 -17.13 -3.32
CA GLY A 648 0.44 -16.81 -4.53
C GLY A 648 -0.40 -16.54 -5.78
N LYS A 649 -1.74 -16.54 -5.68
CA LYS A 649 -2.68 -16.32 -6.81
C LYS A 649 -2.37 -15.03 -7.59
N SER A 650 -2.34 -13.89 -6.90
CA SER A 650 -2.08 -12.58 -7.52
C SER A 650 -0.65 -12.48 -8.06
N SER A 651 0.33 -13.11 -7.39
CA SER A 651 1.71 -13.20 -7.90
C SER A 651 1.78 -13.96 -9.23
N LEU A 652 1.01 -15.05 -9.37
CA LEU A 652 0.96 -15.83 -10.62
C LEU A 652 0.23 -15.07 -11.73
N ILE A 653 -0.95 -14.49 -11.43
CA ILE A 653 -1.81 -13.89 -12.46
C ILE A 653 -1.46 -12.43 -12.69
N ASN A 654 -1.51 -11.58 -11.64
CA ASN A 654 -1.40 -10.12 -11.78
C ASN A 654 0.04 -9.64 -11.91
N ASP A 655 1.01 -10.37 -11.32
CA ASP A 655 2.42 -9.95 -11.31
C ASP A 655 3.29 -10.77 -12.28
N THR A 656 2.80 -11.91 -12.80
CA THR A 656 3.54 -12.74 -13.79
C THR A 656 2.81 -12.78 -15.11
N LEU A 657 1.65 -13.45 -15.22
CA LEU A 657 0.93 -13.67 -16.49
C LEU A 657 0.50 -12.35 -17.16
N GLN A 658 -0.16 -11.49 -16.42
CA GLN A 658 -0.69 -10.22 -16.95
C GLN A 658 0.42 -9.31 -17.51
N PRO A 659 1.55 -9.06 -16.81
CA PRO A 659 2.61 -8.21 -17.33
C PRO A 659 3.33 -8.82 -18.56
N ILE A 660 3.51 -10.16 -18.61
CA ILE A 660 4.06 -10.82 -19.79
C ILE A 660 3.20 -10.54 -21.02
N LEU A 661 1.90 -10.79 -20.92
CA LEU A 661 0.97 -10.61 -22.03
C LEU A 661 0.78 -9.14 -22.38
N ALA A 662 0.71 -8.25 -21.39
CA ALA A 662 0.62 -6.80 -21.61
C ALA A 662 1.87 -6.23 -22.30
N LYS A 663 3.05 -6.75 -21.97
CA LYS A 663 4.30 -6.38 -22.66
C LYS A 663 4.29 -6.84 -24.11
N HIS A 664 3.79 -8.05 -24.38
CA HIS A 664 3.68 -8.60 -25.74
C HIS A 664 2.68 -7.83 -26.61
N PHE A 665 1.43 -7.63 -26.16
CA PHE A 665 0.36 -7.04 -26.97
C PHE A 665 0.37 -5.52 -26.98
N TYR A 666 0.75 -4.86 -25.86
CA TYR A 666 0.59 -3.41 -25.67
C TYR A 666 1.90 -2.68 -25.39
N ARG A 667 3.05 -3.39 -25.41
CA ARG A 667 4.37 -2.83 -25.08
C ARG A 667 4.35 -2.13 -23.71
N ALA A 668 3.63 -2.74 -22.74
CA ALA A 668 3.56 -2.20 -21.38
C ALA A 668 4.94 -2.23 -20.73
N LEU A 669 5.22 -1.21 -19.91
CA LEU A 669 6.52 -1.02 -19.25
C LEU A 669 6.68 -1.79 -17.93
N ARG A 670 5.60 -2.44 -17.45
CA ARG A 670 5.64 -3.21 -16.22
C ARG A 670 6.36 -4.53 -16.48
N GLU A 671 7.46 -4.75 -15.74
CA GLU A 671 8.19 -6.00 -15.79
C GLU A 671 7.44 -7.11 -15.03
N PRO A 672 7.35 -8.33 -15.59
CA PRO A 672 6.81 -9.49 -14.90
C PRO A 672 7.76 -9.96 -13.80
N LEU A 673 7.21 -10.69 -12.83
CA LEU A 673 8.04 -11.48 -11.91
C LEU A 673 8.87 -12.50 -12.71
N PRO A 674 10.02 -12.96 -12.17
CA PRO A 674 10.88 -13.91 -12.87
C PRO A 674 10.17 -15.20 -13.24
N TYR A 675 10.38 -15.67 -14.47
CA TYR A 675 9.87 -16.91 -15.03
C TYR A 675 10.87 -17.49 -16.05
N ALA A 676 10.81 -18.77 -16.33
CA ALA A 676 11.72 -19.41 -17.29
C ALA A 676 11.25 -19.22 -18.75
N SER A 677 10.00 -19.57 -19.05
CA SER A 677 9.42 -19.41 -20.40
C SER A 677 7.89 -19.36 -20.37
N ILE A 678 7.33 -18.85 -21.47
CA ILE A 678 5.89 -18.90 -21.73
C ILE A 678 5.66 -19.38 -23.16
N GLU A 679 4.64 -20.22 -23.36
CA GLU A 679 4.25 -20.79 -24.63
C GLU A 679 2.77 -20.56 -24.92
N GLY A 680 2.34 -20.51 -26.19
CA GLY A 680 0.93 -20.44 -26.60
C GLY A 680 0.34 -19.03 -26.66
N ILE A 681 1.14 -17.97 -26.60
CA ILE A 681 0.66 -16.56 -26.69
C ILE A 681 0.03 -16.29 -28.05
N GLU A 682 0.48 -16.97 -29.10
CA GLU A 682 -0.01 -16.88 -30.49
C GLU A 682 -1.48 -17.30 -30.66
N HIS A 683 -2.05 -18.04 -29.71
CA HIS A 683 -3.44 -18.49 -29.76
C HIS A 683 -4.45 -17.44 -29.32
N ILE A 684 -3.98 -16.35 -28.71
CA ILE A 684 -4.81 -15.20 -28.28
C ILE A 684 -4.44 -13.95 -29.08
N ASP A 685 -5.38 -13.01 -29.22
CA ASP A 685 -5.19 -11.76 -29.96
C ASP A 685 -5.08 -10.52 -29.05
N LYS A 686 -5.61 -10.58 -27.86
CA LYS A 686 -5.52 -9.50 -26.86
C LYS A 686 -5.79 -10.01 -25.46
N ILE A 687 -5.37 -9.22 -24.49
CA ILE A 687 -5.69 -9.38 -23.08
C ILE A 687 -6.58 -8.22 -22.60
N VAL A 688 -7.53 -8.52 -21.74
CA VAL A 688 -8.37 -7.54 -21.05
C VAL A 688 -8.25 -7.79 -19.56
N ASP A 689 -7.69 -6.81 -18.87
CA ASP A 689 -7.55 -6.83 -17.41
C ASP A 689 -8.68 -6.04 -16.78
N VAL A 690 -9.43 -6.67 -15.89
CA VAL A 690 -10.59 -6.10 -15.19
C VAL A 690 -10.35 -6.19 -13.68
N ASP A 691 -9.62 -5.21 -13.18
CA ASP A 691 -9.28 -5.06 -11.77
C ASP A 691 -10.26 -4.17 -11.00
N GLN A 692 -10.15 -4.14 -9.67
CA GLN A 692 -10.97 -3.33 -8.78
C GLN A 692 -10.57 -1.85 -8.73
N SER A 693 -9.58 -1.41 -9.51
CA SER A 693 -9.13 -0.02 -9.51
C SER A 693 -10.26 0.93 -9.96
N PRO A 694 -10.33 2.15 -9.40
CA PRO A 694 -11.34 3.12 -9.78
C PRO A 694 -11.31 3.45 -11.28
N LEU A 695 -12.48 3.73 -11.89
CA LEU A 695 -12.62 4.14 -13.30
C LEU A 695 -11.87 5.43 -13.64
N GLY A 696 -11.48 6.18 -12.65
CA GLY A 696 -10.70 7.42 -12.78
C GLY A 696 -10.51 8.10 -11.43
N ARG A 697 -9.50 8.97 -11.37
CA ARG A 697 -9.07 9.64 -10.13
C ARG A 697 -9.81 10.94 -9.83
N THR A 698 -10.72 11.36 -10.73
CA THR A 698 -11.42 12.65 -10.61
C THR A 698 -12.93 12.46 -10.59
N PRO A 699 -13.69 13.35 -9.93
CA PRO A 699 -15.16 13.33 -9.94
C PRO A 699 -15.79 13.50 -11.33
N ARG A 700 -15.00 13.83 -12.35
CA ARG A 700 -15.44 13.96 -13.74
C ARG A 700 -15.57 12.63 -14.46
N SER A 701 -14.85 11.61 -14.00
CA SER A 701 -15.01 10.25 -14.51
C SER A 701 -16.32 9.68 -13.98
N ASN A 702 -17.10 9.06 -14.85
CA ASN A 702 -18.37 8.43 -14.50
C ASN A 702 -18.70 7.29 -15.48
N PRO A 703 -19.69 6.43 -15.22
CA PRO A 703 -20.06 5.33 -16.09
C PRO A 703 -20.33 5.76 -17.54
N ALA A 704 -21.02 6.88 -17.75
CA ALA A 704 -21.34 7.36 -19.10
C ALA A 704 -20.10 7.79 -19.91
N THR A 705 -19.11 8.39 -19.26
CA THR A 705 -17.85 8.79 -19.93
C THR A 705 -16.96 7.60 -20.20
N TYR A 706 -16.89 6.64 -19.28
CA TYR A 706 -16.04 5.47 -19.40
C TYR A 706 -16.49 4.52 -20.50
N THR A 707 -17.80 4.25 -20.59
CA THR A 707 -18.39 3.43 -21.66
C THR A 707 -18.45 4.12 -23.02
N GLY A 708 -18.11 5.42 -23.07
CA GLY A 708 -18.20 6.23 -24.28
C GLY A 708 -19.63 6.60 -24.70
N VAL A 709 -20.67 6.20 -23.97
CA VAL A 709 -22.08 6.54 -24.29
C VAL A 709 -22.36 8.03 -24.19
N PHE A 710 -21.58 8.73 -23.35
CA PHE A 710 -21.74 10.19 -23.20
C PHE A 710 -21.44 10.96 -24.51
N ALA A 711 -20.56 10.45 -25.36
CA ALA A 711 -20.31 11.04 -26.67
C ALA A 711 -21.56 10.98 -27.55
N ASP A 712 -22.24 9.83 -27.56
CA ASP A 712 -23.48 9.65 -28.34
C ASP A 712 -24.64 10.52 -27.79
N ILE A 713 -24.75 10.61 -26.46
CA ILE A 713 -25.72 11.49 -25.79
C ILE A 713 -25.48 12.95 -26.18
N ARG A 714 -24.23 13.43 -26.15
CA ARG A 714 -23.90 14.80 -26.57
C ARG A 714 -24.29 15.07 -28.04
N ASN A 715 -23.99 14.12 -28.93
CA ASN A 715 -24.36 14.22 -30.34
C ASN A 715 -25.88 14.30 -30.53
N LEU A 716 -26.66 13.49 -29.81
CA LEU A 716 -28.11 13.56 -29.79
C LEU A 716 -28.60 14.94 -29.38
N PHE A 717 -27.99 15.56 -28.34
CA PHE A 717 -28.36 16.93 -27.92
C PHE A 717 -27.96 18.01 -28.92
N VAL A 718 -26.88 17.86 -29.67
CA VAL A 718 -26.49 18.77 -30.77
C VAL A 718 -27.53 18.75 -31.91
N ASP A 719 -28.12 17.57 -32.19
CA ASP A 719 -29.06 17.39 -33.27
C ASP A 719 -30.46 17.97 -32.98
N LEU A 720 -30.73 18.35 -31.74
CA LEU A 720 -31.99 18.98 -31.36
C LEU A 720 -32.21 20.34 -32.04
N PRO A 721 -33.44 20.67 -32.45
CA PRO A 721 -33.73 21.96 -33.13
C PRO A 721 -33.25 23.17 -32.34
N GLU A 722 -33.46 23.18 -31.03
CA GLU A 722 -33.06 24.27 -30.14
C GLU A 722 -31.54 24.48 -30.07
N ALA A 723 -30.75 23.37 -30.04
CA ALA A 723 -29.30 23.44 -30.10
C ALA A 723 -28.79 23.97 -31.46
N LYS A 724 -29.43 23.53 -32.54
CA LYS A 724 -29.10 23.99 -33.92
C LYS A 724 -29.39 25.47 -34.11
N ILE A 725 -30.52 25.97 -33.62
CA ILE A 725 -30.87 27.39 -33.67
C ILE A 725 -29.85 28.25 -32.93
N ARG A 726 -29.36 27.77 -31.78
CA ARG A 726 -28.34 28.46 -30.95
C ARG A 726 -26.91 28.23 -31.45
N GLY A 727 -26.68 27.41 -32.46
CA GLY A 727 -25.35 27.09 -32.98
C GLY A 727 -24.49 26.28 -32.02
N TYR A 728 -25.09 25.48 -31.11
CA TYR A 728 -24.38 24.71 -30.10
C TYR A 728 -23.71 23.50 -30.73
N LYS A 729 -22.44 23.34 -30.43
CA LYS A 729 -21.61 22.16 -30.83
C LYS A 729 -21.46 21.19 -29.68
N ALA A 730 -20.94 19.97 -29.93
CA ALA A 730 -20.74 18.92 -28.94
C ALA A 730 -19.92 19.35 -27.70
N GLY A 731 -19.02 20.32 -27.87
CA GLY A 731 -18.28 20.92 -26.75
C GLY A 731 -19.16 21.64 -25.73
N ARG A 732 -20.28 22.24 -26.17
CA ARG A 732 -21.24 22.92 -25.27
C ARG A 732 -21.86 21.98 -24.26
N PHE A 733 -22.09 20.74 -24.65
CA PHE A 733 -22.67 19.68 -23.82
C PHE A 733 -21.61 18.85 -23.06
N SER A 734 -20.34 19.32 -23.03
CA SER A 734 -19.27 18.69 -22.25
C SER A 734 -19.02 19.47 -20.96
N PHE A 735 -19.05 18.78 -19.83
CA PHE A 735 -18.68 19.38 -18.54
C PHE A 735 -17.14 19.51 -18.35
N ASN A 736 -16.34 19.00 -19.30
CA ASN A 736 -14.86 19.11 -19.28
C ASN A 736 -14.34 20.36 -20.05
N VAL A 737 -15.16 20.94 -20.91
CA VAL A 737 -14.76 22.03 -21.80
C VAL A 737 -15.45 23.33 -21.38
N THR A 738 -14.73 24.43 -21.46
CA THR A 738 -15.28 25.77 -21.22
C THR A 738 -16.42 26.10 -22.19
N GLY A 739 -17.35 26.95 -21.75
CA GLY A 739 -18.47 27.44 -22.56
C GLY A 739 -19.82 26.85 -22.19
N GLY A 740 -19.96 25.57 -21.85
CA GLY A 740 -21.20 24.96 -21.42
C GLY A 740 -21.22 24.47 -19.96
N ARG A 741 -20.06 24.29 -19.36
CA ARG A 741 -19.90 23.87 -17.97
C ARG A 741 -20.15 25.00 -16.98
N CYS A 742 -20.45 24.66 -15.75
CA CYS A 742 -20.43 25.62 -14.65
C CYS A 742 -18.99 26.02 -14.35
N GLU A 743 -18.64 27.27 -14.47
CA GLU A 743 -17.27 27.74 -14.25
C GLU A 743 -16.92 27.80 -12.74
N ALA A 744 -17.88 27.99 -11.84
CA ALA A 744 -17.66 28.04 -10.40
C ALA A 744 -17.09 26.71 -9.84
N CYS A 745 -17.51 25.56 -10.39
CA CYS A 745 -16.97 24.25 -10.03
C CYS A 745 -16.17 23.61 -11.19
N SER A 746 -15.90 24.36 -12.25
CA SER A 746 -15.22 23.87 -13.45
C SER A 746 -15.79 22.57 -14.03
N GLY A 747 -17.12 22.35 -13.89
CA GLY A 747 -17.83 21.16 -14.33
C GLY A 747 -17.76 19.95 -13.38
N ASN A 748 -17.17 20.06 -12.19
CA ASN A 748 -17.12 18.97 -11.21
C ASN A 748 -18.50 18.69 -10.59
N GLY A 749 -19.36 19.71 -10.45
CA GLY A 749 -20.62 19.66 -9.72
C GLY A 749 -20.46 19.85 -8.21
N TYR A 750 -19.28 19.62 -7.69
CA TYR A 750 -18.92 19.70 -6.27
C TYR A 750 -17.68 20.55 -6.07
N LYS A 751 -17.53 21.12 -4.88
CA LYS A 751 -16.29 21.73 -4.38
C LYS A 751 -15.71 20.81 -3.31
N THR A 752 -14.43 20.56 -3.37
CA THR A 752 -13.72 19.80 -2.32
C THR A 752 -13.25 20.78 -1.26
N LEU A 753 -13.65 20.54 -0.03
CA LEU A 753 -13.13 21.21 1.15
C LEU A 753 -12.01 20.32 1.73
N GLU A 754 -10.77 20.77 1.58
CA GLU A 754 -9.60 20.07 2.13
C GLU A 754 -9.58 20.26 3.64
N MET A 755 -9.55 19.13 4.37
CA MET A 755 -9.50 19.10 5.82
C MET A 755 -8.15 18.54 6.28
N ASN A 756 -7.36 19.32 7.02
CA ASN A 756 -5.97 19.00 7.38
C ASN A 756 -5.78 17.67 8.12
N PHE A 757 -6.77 17.18 8.86
CA PHE A 757 -6.69 15.96 9.69
C PHE A 757 -7.85 14.99 9.48
N LEU A 758 -8.83 15.33 8.65
CA LEU A 758 -9.98 14.51 8.29
C LEU A 758 -10.02 14.28 6.79
N PRO A 759 -10.76 13.27 6.31
CA PRO A 759 -10.99 13.10 4.86
C PRO A 759 -11.61 14.35 4.25
N ASP A 760 -11.21 14.68 3.02
CA ASP A 760 -11.76 15.79 2.27
C ASP A 760 -13.28 15.63 2.10
N VAL A 761 -14.03 16.70 2.31
CA VAL A 761 -15.49 16.71 2.16
C VAL A 761 -15.88 17.34 0.81
N MET A 762 -16.71 16.63 0.05
CA MET A 762 -17.27 17.13 -1.19
C MET A 762 -18.64 17.79 -0.94
N VAL A 763 -18.73 19.10 -1.17
CA VAL A 763 -19.96 19.86 -1.01
C VAL A 763 -20.56 20.21 -2.39
N PRO A 764 -21.88 20.08 -2.63
CA PRO A 764 -22.50 20.49 -3.89
C PRO A 764 -22.18 21.96 -4.23
N CYS A 765 -21.91 22.23 -5.51
CA CYS A 765 -21.63 23.59 -5.94
C CYS A 765 -22.86 24.48 -5.78
N GLU A 766 -22.74 25.58 -5.08
CA GLU A 766 -23.81 26.56 -4.80
C GLU A 766 -24.43 27.19 -6.06
N VAL A 767 -23.64 27.28 -7.16
CA VAL A 767 -24.09 27.90 -8.41
C VAL A 767 -24.89 26.94 -9.29
N CYS A 768 -24.40 25.69 -9.44
CA CYS A 768 -25.07 24.72 -10.33
C CYS A 768 -25.83 23.63 -9.56
N HIS A 769 -25.79 23.62 -8.25
CA HIS A 769 -26.46 22.64 -7.38
C HIS A 769 -26.23 21.20 -7.83
N GLY A 770 -24.97 20.84 -8.11
CA GLY A 770 -24.57 19.51 -8.59
C GLY A 770 -24.75 19.25 -10.09
N LYS A 771 -25.43 20.14 -10.85
CA LYS A 771 -25.80 19.90 -12.25
C LYS A 771 -24.65 20.01 -13.26
N ARG A 772 -23.46 20.48 -12.87
CA ARG A 772 -22.22 20.57 -13.68
C ARG A 772 -22.24 21.59 -14.85
N TYR A 773 -23.38 22.05 -15.28
CA TYR A 773 -23.56 22.94 -16.45
C TYR A 773 -24.08 24.32 -16.08
N ASN A 774 -23.90 25.29 -16.98
CA ASN A 774 -24.51 26.58 -16.86
C ASN A 774 -26.01 26.52 -17.26
N ARG A 775 -26.78 27.54 -16.88
CA ARG A 775 -28.22 27.62 -17.08
C ARG A 775 -28.63 27.48 -18.55
N GLU A 776 -27.92 28.13 -19.45
CA GLU A 776 -28.22 28.16 -20.88
C GLU A 776 -28.11 26.79 -21.54
N THR A 777 -27.11 25.97 -21.15
CA THR A 777 -26.95 24.61 -21.63
C THR A 777 -28.09 23.70 -21.14
N LEU A 778 -28.60 23.94 -19.91
CA LEU A 778 -29.69 23.17 -19.31
C LEU A 778 -31.08 23.46 -19.91
N GLU A 779 -31.21 24.54 -20.68
CA GLU A 779 -32.45 24.87 -21.36
C GLU A 779 -32.75 23.93 -22.54
N VAL A 780 -31.70 23.38 -23.19
CA VAL A 780 -31.85 22.40 -24.26
C VAL A 780 -32.33 21.06 -23.68
N ARG A 781 -33.47 20.58 -24.18
CA ARG A 781 -34.16 19.40 -23.63
C ARG A 781 -34.52 18.36 -24.69
N TYR A 782 -34.22 17.10 -24.38
CA TYR A 782 -34.70 15.95 -25.14
C TYR A 782 -35.77 15.21 -24.32
N LYS A 783 -36.97 14.98 -24.91
CA LYS A 783 -38.12 14.42 -24.18
C LYS A 783 -38.37 15.12 -22.81
N GLY A 784 -38.21 16.45 -22.75
CA GLY A 784 -38.39 17.26 -21.53
C GLY A 784 -37.24 17.21 -20.51
N LYS A 785 -36.15 16.46 -20.75
CA LYS A 785 -35.01 16.30 -19.85
C LYS A 785 -33.78 17.04 -20.39
N SER A 786 -33.10 17.80 -19.53
CA SER A 786 -31.80 18.42 -19.83
C SER A 786 -30.66 17.34 -19.78
N ILE A 787 -29.48 17.69 -20.28
CA ILE A 787 -28.32 16.79 -20.24
C ILE A 787 -27.90 16.45 -18.81
N ALA A 788 -28.09 17.36 -17.85
CA ALA A 788 -27.84 17.08 -16.43
C ALA A 788 -28.88 16.09 -15.87
N ASP A 789 -30.16 16.22 -16.24
CA ASP A 789 -31.20 15.28 -15.82
C ASP A 789 -30.94 13.87 -16.38
N VAL A 790 -30.37 13.79 -17.60
CA VAL A 790 -29.99 12.51 -18.22
C VAL A 790 -28.82 11.87 -17.45
N LEU A 791 -27.82 12.65 -17.04
CA LEU A 791 -26.72 12.13 -16.21
C LEU A 791 -27.20 11.70 -14.82
N ASP A 792 -28.27 12.29 -14.30
CA ASP A 792 -28.86 11.92 -13.00
C ASP A 792 -29.83 10.71 -13.09
N MET A 793 -30.14 10.24 -14.28
CA MET A 793 -30.92 9.01 -14.46
C MET A 793 -30.15 7.80 -14.02
N THR A 794 -30.84 6.86 -13.35
CA THR A 794 -30.32 5.51 -13.19
C THR A 794 -30.25 4.80 -14.54
N ILE A 795 -29.37 3.81 -14.66
CA ILE A 795 -29.23 3.03 -15.89
C ILE A 795 -30.57 2.41 -16.31
N ASN A 796 -31.39 1.88 -15.38
CA ASN A 796 -32.72 1.35 -15.68
C ASN A 796 -33.62 2.41 -16.31
N MET A 797 -33.66 3.62 -15.75
CA MET A 797 -34.43 4.73 -16.33
C MET A 797 -33.91 5.16 -17.69
N ALA A 798 -32.58 5.16 -17.85
CA ALA A 798 -31.96 5.54 -19.11
C ALA A 798 -32.25 4.52 -20.24
N VAL A 799 -32.32 3.22 -19.92
CA VAL A 799 -32.73 2.17 -20.89
C VAL A 799 -34.12 2.44 -21.41
N GLU A 800 -35.08 2.72 -20.54
CA GLU A 800 -36.47 3.09 -20.93
C GLU A 800 -36.53 4.42 -21.71
N PHE A 801 -35.75 5.41 -21.26
CA PHE A 801 -35.73 6.75 -21.87
C PHE A 801 -35.17 6.76 -23.30
N PHE A 802 -34.14 5.95 -23.57
CA PHE A 802 -33.44 5.86 -24.86
C PHE A 802 -33.86 4.61 -25.68
N GLU A 803 -35.01 3.99 -25.40
CA GLU A 803 -35.50 2.81 -26.11
C GLU A 803 -35.48 2.93 -27.65
N ASN A 804 -35.73 4.16 -28.17
CA ASN A 804 -35.78 4.44 -29.59
C ASN A 804 -34.43 5.00 -30.15
N VAL A 805 -33.37 4.92 -29.42
CA VAL A 805 -32.01 5.38 -29.83
C VAL A 805 -31.00 4.24 -29.71
N PRO A 806 -30.93 3.36 -30.76
CA PRO A 806 -30.15 2.10 -30.67
C PRO A 806 -28.67 2.29 -30.32
N THR A 807 -28.04 3.37 -30.82
CA THR A 807 -26.62 3.67 -30.55
C THR A 807 -26.33 3.92 -29.07
N ILE A 808 -27.27 4.51 -28.35
CA ILE A 808 -27.20 4.79 -26.92
C ILE A 808 -27.66 3.54 -26.16
N LEU A 809 -28.81 3.00 -26.54
CA LEU A 809 -29.46 1.88 -25.88
C LEU A 809 -28.53 0.65 -25.76
N ASN A 810 -27.86 0.27 -26.84
CA ASN A 810 -26.98 -0.89 -26.85
C ASN A 810 -25.85 -0.80 -25.82
N LYS A 811 -25.26 0.39 -25.62
CA LYS A 811 -24.21 0.62 -24.62
C LYS A 811 -24.73 0.65 -23.19
N ILE A 812 -25.93 1.21 -22.98
CA ILE A 812 -26.52 1.32 -21.64
C ILE A 812 -27.09 -0.05 -21.21
N LYS A 813 -27.65 -0.83 -22.13
CA LYS A 813 -28.22 -2.14 -21.83
C LYS A 813 -27.19 -3.11 -21.29
N VAL A 814 -25.96 -3.07 -21.77
CA VAL A 814 -24.87 -3.91 -21.24
C VAL A 814 -24.56 -3.57 -19.77
N LEU A 815 -24.64 -2.29 -19.37
CA LEU A 815 -24.52 -1.90 -17.97
C LEU A 815 -25.67 -2.46 -17.11
N GLN A 816 -26.87 -2.54 -17.66
CA GLN A 816 -28.01 -3.18 -16.99
C GLN A 816 -27.82 -4.70 -16.88
N ASP A 817 -27.31 -5.34 -17.95
CA ASP A 817 -27.07 -6.79 -18.00
C ASP A 817 -26.04 -7.26 -16.94
N VAL A 818 -25.07 -6.41 -16.58
CA VAL A 818 -24.10 -6.72 -15.50
C VAL A 818 -24.61 -6.36 -14.09
N GLY A 819 -25.91 -6.09 -13.94
CA GLY A 819 -26.53 -5.81 -12.65
C GLY A 819 -26.33 -4.38 -12.12
N LEU A 820 -25.90 -3.42 -12.96
CA LEU A 820 -25.66 -2.03 -12.56
C LEU A 820 -26.86 -1.11 -12.83
N GLY A 821 -28.07 -1.65 -12.98
CA GLY A 821 -29.27 -0.88 -13.30
C GLY A 821 -29.61 0.24 -12.33
N TYR A 822 -29.16 0.17 -11.10
CA TYR A 822 -29.45 1.10 -10.02
C TYR A 822 -28.51 2.33 -9.98
N ILE A 823 -27.28 2.25 -10.51
CA ILE A 823 -26.33 3.38 -10.52
C ILE A 823 -26.75 4.47 -11.49
N LYS A 824 -26.35 5.70 -11.24
CA LYS A 824 -26.62 6.84 -12.14
C LYS A 824 -25.59 6.90 -13.26
N LEU A 825 -25.98 7.29 -14.48
CA LEU A 825 -25.08 7.47 -15.61
C LEU A 825 -23.93 8.44 -15.31
N GLY A 826 -24.21 9.54 -14.61
CA GLY A 826 -23.27 10.57 -14.22
C GLY A 826 -22.66 10.40 -12.82
N GLN A 827 -22.83 9.26 -12.14
CA GLN A 827 -22.28 9.01 -10.81
C GLN A 827 -20.75 9.14 -10.82
N PRO A 828 -20.16 9.96 -9.96
CA PRO A 828 -18.69 10.10 -9.90
C PRO A 828 -18.01 8.76 -9.64
N SER A 829 -16.95 8.47 -10.37
CA SER A 829 -16.19 7.20 -10.18
C SER A 829 -15.61 7.05 -8.79
N THR A 830 -15.38 8.13 -8.07
CA THR A 830 -14.90 8.15 -6.69
C THR A 830 -15.93 7.66 -5.66
N THR A 831 -17.21 7.62 -6.04
CA THR A 831 -18.33 7.14 -5.19
C THR A 831 -18.75 5.71 -5.52
N LEU A 832 -18.18 5.12 -6.56
CA LEU A 832 -18.44 3.72 -6.91
C LEU A 832 -17.60 2.79 -6.02
N SER A 833 -18.17 1.65 -5.64
CA SER A 833 -17.42 0.57 -5.01
C SER A 833 -16.42 -0.07 -5.98
N GLY A 834 -15.45 -0.83 -5.46
CA GLY A 834 -14.50 -1.59 -6.29
C GLY A 834 -15.22 -2.52 -7.28
N GLY A 835 -16.19 -3.29 -6.80
CA GLY A 835 -16.99 -4.20 -7.62
C GLY A 835 -17.86 -3.49 -8.65
N GLU A 836 -18.47 -2.35 -8.33
CA GLU A 836 -19.21 -1.53 -9.31
C GLU A 836 -18.30 -1.01 -10.41
N SER A 837 -17.12 -0.50 -10.05
CA SER A 837 -16.11 -0.04 -11.01
C SER A 837 -15.67 -1.16 -11.94
N GLN A 838 -15.43 -2.35 -11.41
CA GLN A 838 -15.06 -3.54 -12.17
C GLN A 838 -16.16 -3.97 -13.14
N ARG A 839 -17.42 -3.98 -12.70
CA ARG A 839 -18.56 -4.30 -13.58
C ARG A 839 -18.77 -3.27 -14.70
N VAL A 840 -18.51 -1.97 -14.47
CA VAL A 840 -18.51 -0.96 -15.54
C VAL A 840 -17.40 -1.23 -16.56
N LYS A 841 -16.20 -1.64 -16.12
CA LYS A 841 -15.11 -2.05 -17.02
C LYS A 841 -15.52 -3.25 -17.87
N LEU A 842 -16.07 -4.29 -17.22
CA LEU A 842 -16.57 -5.49 -17.90
C LEU A 842 -17.64 -5.16 -18.93
N ALA A 843 -18.64 -4.34 -18.56
CA ALA A 843 -19.69 -3.88 -19.48
C ALA A 843 -19.11 -3.15 -20.69
N THR A 844 -18.07 -2.35 -20.51
CA THR A 844 -17.43 -1.62 -21.61
C THR A 844 -16.76 -2.58 -22.60
N GLU A 845 -16.12 -3.65 -22.10
CA GLU A 845 -15.52 -4.65 -22.98
C GLU A 845 -16.57 -5.49 -23.70
N LEU A 846 -17.66 -5.87 -23.02
CA LEU A 846 -18.80 -6.58 -23.60
C LEU A 846 -19.49 -5.81 -24.75
N ALA A 847 -19.48 -4.47 -24.68
CA ALA A 847 -20.04 -3.62 -25.73
C ALA A 847 -19.17 -3.54 -26.99
N LYS A 848 -17.93 -3.99 -26.94
CA LYS A 848 -17.01 -4.01 -28.09
C LYS A 848 -17.24 -5.25 -28.96
N ARG A 849 -16.77 -5.16 -30.22
CA ARG A 849 -16.77 -6.30 -31.13
C ARG A 849 -15.80 -7.37 -30.61
N ASP A 850 -16.29 -8.59 -30.52
CA ASP A 850 -15.57 -9.73 -30.01
C ASP A 850 -14.91 -10.53 -31.14
N THR A 851 -13.72 -11.08 -30.90
CA THR A 851 -12.96 -11.91 -31.83
C THR A 851 -13.03 -13.40 -31.50
N GLY A 852 -13.48 -13.76 -30.29
CA GLY A 852 -13.49 -15.12 -29.76
C GLY A 852 -12.11 -15.65 -29.36
N LYS A 853 -11.05 -14.83 -29.37
CA LYS A 853 -9.68 -15.17 -28.97
C LYS A 853 -9.12 -14.24 -27.89
N THR A 854 -9.98 -13.60 -27.14
CA THR A 854 -9.58 -12.67 -26.09
C THR A 854 -9.39 -13.41 -24.76
N LEU A 855 -8.30 -13.10 -24.05
CA LEU A 855 -8.09 -13.53 -22.67
C LEU A 855 -8.56 -12.43 -21.73
N TYR A 856 -9.55 -12.73 -20.90
CA TYR A 856 -10.02 -11.85 -19.83
C TYR A 856 -9.41 -12.29 -18.50
N LEU A 857 -8.84 -11.36 -17.75
CA LEU A 857 -8.38 -11.56 -16.39
C LEU A 857 -9.30 -10.75 -15.45
N LEU A 858 -9.91 -11.42 -14.49
CA LEU A 858 -10.78 -10.80 -13.49
C LEU A 858 -10.26 -11.13 -12.09
N ASP A 859 -10.12 -10.10 -11.26
CA ASP A 859 -9.65 -10.24 -9.89
C ASP A 859 -10.82 -10.02 -8.92
N GLU A 860 -11.27 -11.10 -8.28
CA GLU A 860 -12.37 -11.15 -7.31
C GLU A 860 -13.63 -10.39 -7.78
N PRO A 861 -14.23 -10.74 -8.93
CA PRO A 861 -15.33 -9.97 -9.51
C PRO A 861 -16.65 -10.05 -8.71
N THR A 862 -16.78 -10.95 -7.75
CA THR A 862 -17.96 -11.11 -6.91
C THR A 862 -17.92 -10.33 -5.61
N THR A 863 -16.88 -9.56 -5.40
CA THR A 863 -16.71 -8.71 -4.22
C THR A 863 -17.94 -7.80 -4.00
N GLY A 864 -18.54 -7.86 -2.81
CA GLY A 864 -19.70 -7.04 -2.43
C GLY A 864 -21.01 -7.39 -3.14
N LEU A 865 -21.13 -8.59 -3.70
CA LEU A 865 -22.30 -9.03 -4.41
C LEU A 865 -23.16 -9.97 -3.58
N HIS A 866 -24.46 -9.73 -3.59
CA HIS A 866 -25.47 -10.68 -3.13
C HIS A 866 -25.55 -11.90 -4.09
N PHE A 867 -25.98 -13.06 -3.62
CA PHE A 867 -26.11 -14.29 -4.41
C PHE A 867 -26.80 -14.10 -5.76
N GLU A 868 -27.88 -13.31 -5.81
CA GLU A 868 -28.59 -12.99 -7.05
C GLU A 868 -27.73 -12.17 -8.01
N ASP A 869 -26.96 -11.22 -7.50
CA ASP A 869 -26.06 -10.40 -8.33
C ASP A 869 -24.91 -11.26 -8.88
N ILE A 870 -24.41 -12.25 -8.11
CA ILE A 870 -23.43 -13.24 -8.56
C ILE A 870 -24.02 -14.08 -9.71
N ARG A 871 -25.26 -14.55 -9.59
CA ARG A 871 -25.96 -15.31 -10.64
C ARG A 871 -26.03 -14.50 -11.95
N VAL A 872 -26.40 -13.24 -11.86
CA VAL A 872 -26.47 -12.34 -13.01
C VAL A 872 -25.09 -12.13 -13.64
N LEU A 873 -24.06 -11.88 -12.84
CA LEU A 873 -22.69 -11.68 -13.30
C LEU A 873 -22.14 -12.94 -13.99
N MET A 874 -22.34 -14.11 -13.39
CA MET A 874 -21.87 -15.38 -13.95
C MET A 874 -22.55 -15.72 -15.30
N ASN A 875 -23.82 -15.38 -15.48
CA ASN A 875 -24.49 -15.50 -16.77
C ASN A 875 -23.80 -14.65 -17.85
N VAL A 876 -23.37 -13.46 -17.50
CA VAL A 876 -22.64 -12.56 -18.42
C VAL A 876 -21.25 -13.11 -18.76
N ILE A 877 -20.51 -13.61 -17.76
CA ILE A 877 -19.18 -14.21 -17.93
C ILE A 877 -19.28 -15.47 -18.81
N ASN A 878 -20.28 -16.33 -18.56
CA ASN A 878 -20.51 -17.52 -19.37
C ASN A 878 -20.77 -17.17 -20.83
N ARG A 879 -21.55 -16.13 -21.13
CA ARG A 879 -21.77 -15.62 -22.50
C ARG A 879 -20.47 -15.17 -23.20
N LEU A 880 -19.47 -14.68 -22.46
CA LEU A 880 -18.14 -14.37 -23.03
C LEU A 880 -17.39 -15.64 -23.40
N VAL A 881 -17.42 -16.65 -22.53
CA VAL A 881 -16.75 -17.93 -22.78
C VAL A 881 -17.41 -18.66 -23.94
N ASP A 882 -18.77 -18.65 -24.01
CA ASP A 882 -19.55 -19.30 -25.09
C ASP A 882 -19.24 -18.71 -26.48
N LYS A 883 -18.70 -17.50 -26.55
CA LYS A 883 -18.21 -16.89 -27.80
C LYS A 883 -16.79 -17.31 -28.18
N GLY A 884 -16.17 -18.24 -27.43
CA GLY A 884 -14.83 -18.77 -27.68
C GLY A 884 -13.70 -18.10 -26.89
N ASN A 885 -13.99 -17.07 -26.09
CA ASN A 885 -12.98 -16.38 -25.27
C ASN A 885 -12.55 -17.24 -24.09
N THR A 886 -11.38 -16.91 -23.53
CA THR A 886 -10.89 -17.48 -22.28
C THR A 886 -11.09 -16.48 -21.17
N VAL A 887 -11.64 -16.91 -20.04
CA VAL A 887 -11.81 -16.07 -18.85
C VAL A 887 -11.09 -16.72 -17.69
N VAL A 888 -10.13 -16.02 -17.11
CA VAL A 888 -9.41 -16.41 -15.89
C VAL A 888 -9.88 -15.52 -14.74
N ILE A 889 -10.38 -16.14 -13.69
CA ILE A 889 -10.91 -15.44 -12.51
C ILE A 889 -10.11 -15.87 -11.29
N ILE A 890 -9.60 -14.90 -10.53
CA ILE A 890 -9.11 -15.15 -9.17
C ILE A 890 -10.33 -15.07 -8.26
N GLU A 891 -10.66 -16.13 -7.52
CA GLU A 891 -11.86 -16.18 -6.70
C GLU A 891 -11.75 -17.07 -5.47
N HIS A 892 -12.56 -16.71 -4.46
CA HIS A 892 -12.73 -17.45 -3.22
C HIS A 892 -14.17 -17.92 -3.01
N ASN A 893 -15.11 -17.32 -3.72
CA ASN A 893 -16.52 -17.64 -3.62
C ASN A 893 -16.83 -19.02 -4.23
N LEU A 894 -17.32 -19.95 -3.41
CA LEU A 894 -17.62 -21.34 -3.82
C LEU A 894 -18.69 -21.42 -4.91
N ASP A 895 -19.64 -20.50 -4.94
CA ASP A 895 -20.66 -20.43 -5.98
C ASP A 895 -20.11 -20.14 -7.37
N VAL A 896 -19.00 -19.39 -7.45
CA VAL A 896 -18.26 -19.16 -8.69
C VAL A 896 -17.34 -20.33 -9.02
N ILE A 897 -16.61 -20.83 -8.02
CA ILE A 897 -15.66 -21.94 -8.19
C ILE A 897 -16.37 -23.18 -8.74
N LYS A 898 -17.55 -23.52 -8.20
CA LYS A 898 -18.34 -24.68 -8.70
C LYS A 898 -18.83 -24.52 -10.13
N MET A 899 -18.90 -23.29 -10.68
CA MET A 899 -19.29 -23.01 -12.06
C MET A 899 -18.15 -23.09 -13.08
N ALA A 900 -16.90 -23.09 -12.62
CA ALA A 900 -15.71 -23.08 -13.49
C ALA A 900 -15.59 -24.35 -14.34
N ASP A 901 -15.05 -24.21 -15.55
CA ASP A 901 -14.69 -25.35 -16.40
C ASP A 901 -13.35 -25.98 -15.98
N TYR A 902 -12.49 -25.18 -15.36
CA TYR A 902 -11.16 -25.59 -14.92
C TYR A 902 -10.74 -24.81 -13.69
N ILE A 903 -10.12 -25.47 -12.73
CA ILE A 903 -9.59 -24.88 -11.50
C ILE A 903 -8.07 -25.01 -11.47
N ILE A 904 -7.41 -23.98 -10.96
CA ILE A 904 -6.01 -24.00 -10.56
C ILE A 904 -5.97 -23.59 -9.08
N ASP A 905 -5.73 -24.55 -8.20
CA ASP A 905 -5.70 -24.31 -6.74
C ASP A 905 -4.28 -24.09 -6.24
N MET A 906 -4.07 -22.94 -5.58
CA MET A 906 -2.78 -22.48 -5.07
C MET A 906 -2.69 -22.64 -3.54
N GLY A 907 -1.54 -23.10 -3.06
CA GLY A 907 -1.36 -23.31 -1.62
C GLY A 907 0.02 -23.89 -1.28
N PRO A 908 0.12 -24.78 -0.25
CA PRO A 908 -0.95 -25.19 0.68
C PRO A 908 -1.38 -24.10 1.66
N GLU A 909 -0.44 -23.23 2.08
CA GLU A 909 -0.65 -22.16 3.03
C GLU A 909 -0.36 -20.77 2.39
N GLY A 910 -0.46 -19.71 3.18
CA GLY A 910 -0.05 -18.37 2.77
C GLY A 910 1.43 -18.09 3.00
N GLY A 911 1.99 -17.10 2.28
CA GLY A 911 3.37 -16.65 2.48
C GLY A 911 4.41 -17.66 2.06
N ARG A 912 5.44 -17.88 2.91
CA ARG A 912 6.59 -18.76 2.59
C ARG A 912 6.21 -20.24 2.40
N ASP A 913 5.12 -20.68 3.03
CA ASP A 913 4.66 -22.06 2.95
C ASP A 913 3.63 -22.28 1.83
N GLY A 914 3.32 -21.20 1.07
CA GLY A 914 2.50 -21.22 -0.14
C GLY A 914 3.31 -21.26 -1.42
N GLY A 915 2.67 -20.78 -2.50
CA GLY A 915 3.32 -20.56 -3.78
C GLY A 915 3.51 -21.80 -4.64
N VAL A 916 2.69 -22.84 -4.45
CA VAL A 916 2.69 -24.09 -5.23
C VAL A 916 1.30 -24.33 -5.83
N VAL A 917 1.21 -24.96 -6.98
CA VAL A 917 -0.05 -25.48 -7.51
C VAL A 917 -0.36 -26.80 -6.81
N MET A 918 -1.46 -26.82 -6.06
CA MET A 918 -1.90 -27.98 -5.28
C MET A 918 -2.69 -28.98 -6.14
N ALA A 919 -3.61 -28.47 -6.93
CA ALA A 919 -4.47 -29.26 -7.78
C ALA A 919 -4.89 -28.46 -9.01
N THR A 920 -5.09 -29.18 -10.12
CA THR A 920 -5.70 -28.66 -11.35
C THR A 920 -6.70 -29.66 -11.89
N GLY A 921 -7.73 -29.19 -12.57
CA GLY A 921 -8.76 -30.02 -13.18
C GLY A 921 -10.16 -29.39 -13.13
N THR A 922 -11.20 -30.17 -13.41
CA THR A 922 -12.59 -29.72 -13.21
C THR A 922 -12.89 -29.60 -11.71
N PRO A 923 -13.92 -28.86 -11.30
CA PRO A 923 -14.36 -28.78 -9.90
C PRO A 923 -14.55 -30.15 -9.25
N GLU A 924 -15.14 -31.09 -9.98
CA GLU A 924 -15.38 -32.46 -9.52
C GLU A 924 -14.07 -33.24 -9.31
N GLU A 925 -13.11 -33.08 -10.22
CA GLU A 925 -11.78 -33.72 -10.12
C GLU A 925 -10.99 -33.15 -8.94
N VAL A 926 -11.02 -31.83 -8.71
CA VAL A 926 -10.32 -31.19 -7.60
C VAL A 926 -10.95 -31.62 -6.28
N ALA A 927 -12.27 -31.64 -6.18
CA ALA A 927 -12.99 -32.12 -5.01
C ALA A 927 -12.70 -33.61 -4.70
N ALA A 928 -12.62 -34.47 -5.74
CA ALA A 928 -12.31 -35.88 -5.61
C ALA A 928 -10.86 -36.15 -5.18
N LYS A 929 -9.89 -35.32 -5.68
CA LYS A 929 -8.48 -35.42 -5.27
C LYS A 929 -8.31 -35.12 -3.78
N GLY A 930 -9.13 -34.26 -3.17
CA GLY A 930 -9.10 -33.94 -1.75
C GLY A 930 -7.80 -33.30 -1.27
N VAL A 931 -7.03 -32.69 -2.19
CA VAL A 931 -5.75 -32.04 -1.89
C VAL A 931 -5.99 -30.53 -1.76
N GLY A 932 -5.43 -29.93 -0.70
CA GLY A 932 -5.61 -28.51 -0.41
C GLY A 932 -6.91 -28.18 0.36
N HIS A 933 -6.98 -26.96 0.84
CA HIS A 933 -8.14 -26.52 1.62
C HIS A 933 -9.38 -26.32 0.77
N THR A 934 -9.22 -25.80 -0.45
CA THR A 934 -10.34 -25.55 -1.37
C THR A 934 -11.13 -26.82 -1.69
N ALA A 935 -10.46 -27.95 -1.88
CA ALA A 935 -11.08 -29.21 -2.24
C ALA A 935 -12.12 -29.68 -1.20
N LYS A 936 -11.85 -29.47 0.10
CA LYS A 936 -12.77 -29.83 1.18
C LYS A 936 -14.09 -29.05 1.08
N TYR A 937 -14.02 -27.72 1.05
CA TYR A 937 -15.19 -26.87 1.00
C TYR A 937 -15.97 -27.02 -0.33
N LEU A 938 -15.23 -27.21 -1.44
CA LEU A 938 -15.83 -27.43 -2.74
C LEU A 938 -16.63 -28.74 -2.80
N LYS A 939 -16.13 -29.80 -2.15
CA LYS A 939 -16.86 -31.09 -2.06
C LYS A 939 -18.19 -30.91 -1.32
N GLU A 940 -18.15 -30.24 -0.17
CA GLU A 940 -19.38 -29.95 0.61
C GLU A 940 -20.39 -29.13 -0.20
N GLU A 941 -19.92 -28.17 -1.01
CA GLU A 941 -20.77 -27.31 -1.83
C GLU A 941 -21.33 -28.03 -3.07
N LEU A 942 -20.60 -28.96 -3.68
CA LEU A 942 -21.08 -29.77 -4.80
C LEU A 942 -22.12 -30.85 -4.37
N GLU A 943 -22.05 -31.30 -3.13
CA GLU A 943 -22.99 -32.28 -2.53
C GLU A 943 -24.30 -31.63 -2.07
N ARG A 944 -24.36 -30.33 -1.86
CA ARG A 944 -25.57 -29.55 -1.56
C ARG A 944 -26.42 -29.32 -2.81
#